data_955e514c53bf2806b72ffd5ffa2df32a
#
_entry.id   955e514c53bf2806b72ffd5ffa2df32a
#
_cell.length_a   1.000
_cell.length_b   1.000
_cell.length_c   1.000
_cell.angle_alpha   90.00
_cell.angle_beta   90.00
_cell.angle_gamma   90.00
#
_symmetry.space_group_name_H-M   'P 1'
#
loop_
_entity.id
_entity.type
_entity.pdbx_description
1 polymer ?
#
loop_
_entity_poly.entity_id
_entity_poly.type
_entity_poly.pdbx_seq_one_letter_code
_entity_poly.pdbx_strand_id
1 'polypeptide(L)'
;MYYRLRLYPSDKEKTMQTPTTIGILAHVDAGKTTLSESILYLTGAIRMRGRVDHQDAFLDTDAMEKKRGITIFSKLARFQRAERPFILLDTPGHADFSPETERALRVLDVAVLVLSAADVEESGITDPQVAVLWRLLAHNRVPTFVFVNKMDQLRTGDSREDTEKQNALFSVIRRELGEGLVPFDKNQLCPENEEQVAVLDEALTERVLSGEALSAEDVTALVRTRKLFPVYFGAALSDEGVEDLLEGLCRYTKPKTYPDDFGAVVYKVTREGTGPLAPRLVWMKLTGGALSVRDAVEERVDLSEEPAESGEESEDTPEHLSEKISGIRLYSGEKYTSVTSAQAGEIVCVTGLSRARAGDGLGFEKTNKEELLSPIETRAVIPPKGVDRFTLLQALRGLEEEEPMLHVAPDEKTGDICVQIMGQIQTEILQHLLEERYGIRAQFGPGRIVYRETIRRPVEGVGHFEPLRHYAEVHVLLTPGEPGSGVVIENGCLPNMLDSNWQNLILQNLSQKTHRGVLTGAELTDVKITLLGGKASKKHTEGGDFRKAALRAVRQGLMCAENILLEPVLSFHLELPKENLGRALNDFTKMSAKFSPADFAGDTAILEGKVPASTLGSYASEVAGYTGGRGKLSVSLSGYEPCHNSREVLDAAGYSPDEDRYNPSYSVFCSHGAGTIVTWDHVRSHMQVDTGWRQEPEDPKAHYLSDDYYTFTAEAIDDTPVLDDGLSEDPEKESHDAARKSRGADFRDREAAHQAAEKELMEIFEKTYGKIPTRLRNPENERLDLLEPLEEKEKGPGDPKYAAKKAAKREPLAEYLLVDGYNIIYAWAELRDLAITDIKAARDKLIDILCDYAGISGFLVILVFDAYRVPGGAREVTRQGGIDIVYTKEAETADLYIEKTAHSLSQKHRVYVATSDAIEQVIIYGAGAYRLSARGLLEEILAAKERMRQEYQTD
;
A
#
# COMPACT_ATOMS: atom_id res chain seq x y z
N MET A 1 37.96 32.42 3.33
CA MET A 1 37.67 32.86 1.95
C MET A 1 36.30 32.40 1.59
N TYR A 2 35.32 33.29 1.65
CA TYR A 2 33.89 32.94 1.53
C TYR A 2 33.55 32.58 0.09
N TYR A 3 33.14 31.32 -0.16
CA TYR A 3 32.58 30.90 -1.45
C TYR A 3 31.11 31.28 -1.52
N ARG A 4 30.78 32.31 -2.29
CA ARG A 4 29.44 32.59 -2.76
C ARG A 4 29.06 31.52 -3.80
N LEU A 5 28.23 30.54 -3.41
CA LEU A 5 27.33 29.86 -4.33
C LEU A 5 26.52 30.97 -5.03
N ARG A 6 26.53 31.03 -6.35
CA ARG A 6 25.57 31.81 -7.11
C ARG A 6 24.19 31.16 -6.92
N LEU A 7 23.57 31.51 -5.82
CA LEU A 7 22.15 31.36 -5.62
C LEU A 7 21.48 32.51 -6.38
N TYR A 8 20.41 32.19 -7.05
CA TYR A 8 19.50 33.02 -7.83
C TYR A 8 19.58 34.54 -7.53
N PRO A 9 19.63 35.41 -8.57
CA PRO A 9 19.50 36.84 -8.35
C PRO A 9 18.10 37.12 -7.81
N SER A 10 18.03 37.76 -6.65
CA SER A 10 16.83 38.44 -6.18
C SER A 10 16.45 39.55 -7.18
N ASP A 11 15.18 39.60 -7.48
CA ASP A 11 14.46 40.63 -8.25
C ASP A 11 14.37 40.47 -9.77
N LYS A 12 13.26 39.83 -10.16
CA LYS A 12 12.24 40.26 -11.14
C LYS A 12 11.45 39.00 -11.47
N GLU A 13 10.15 39.10 -11.55
CA GLU A 13 9.14 38.13 -11.98
C GLU A 13 9.56 37.40 -13.28
N LYS A 14 10.48 36.45 -13.17
CA LYS A 14 10.59 35.35 -14.12
C LYS A 14 9.76 34.23 -13.52
N THR A 15 8.74 33.80 -14.19
CA THR A 15 8.05 32.54 -13.95
C THR A 15 9.10 31.47 -13.69
N MET A 16 9.33 31.11 -12.42
CA MET A 16 10.28 30.07 -12.06
C MET A 16 9.75 28.76 -12.64
N GLN A 17 10.51 28.19 -13.57
CA GLN A 17 10.17 26.89 -14.13
C GLN A 17 10.26 25.86 -13.02
N THR A 18 9.26 24.98 -12.93
CA THR A 18 9.25 23.87 -11.97
C THR A 18 10.41 22.91 -12.27
N PRO A 19 11.17 22.46 -11.26
CA PRO A 19 12.25 21.53 -11.47
C PRO A 19 11.72 20.15 -11.93
N THR A 20 12.48 19.49 -12.78
CA THR A 20 12.22 18.10 -13.20
C THR A 20 13.07 17.15 -12.37
N THR A 21 12.47 16.19 -11.70
CA THR A 21 13.17 15.18 -10.90
C THR A 21 13.59 14.00 -11.76
N ILE A 22 14.89 13.74 -11.86
CA ILE A 22 15.49 12.63 -12.61
C ILE A 22 16.02 11.61 -11.63
N GLY A 23 15.59 10.36 -11.72
CA GLY A 23 16.16 9.25 -10.98
C GLY A 23 17.17 8.48 -11.82
N ILE A 24 18.33 8.19 -11.26
CA ILE A 24 19.32 7.29 -11.89
C ILE A 24 19.22 5.93 -11.24
N LEU A 25 18.88 4.92 -12.03
CA LEU A 25 18.69 3.53 -11.60
C LEU A 25 19.65 2.63 -12.35
N ALA A 26 20.17 1.63 -11.66
CA ALA A 26 21.09 0.66 -12.27
C ALA A 26 21.23 -0.56 -11.36
N HIS A 27 21.65 -1.69 -11.92
CA HIS A 27 22.23 -2.76 -11.14
C HIS A 27 23.62 -2.36 -10.58
N VAL A 28 24.17 -3.17 -9.70
CA VAL A 28 25.51 -2.94 -9.10
C VAL A 28 26.57 -2.88 -10.21
N ASP A 29 27.52 -1.99 -10.08
CA ASP A 29 28.65 -1.79 -10.99
C ASP A 29 28.31 -1.34 -12.44
N ALA A 30 27.06 -1.09 -12.79
CA ALA A 30 26.73 -0.53 -14.12
C ALA A 30 27.27 0.89 -14.37
N GLY A 31 27.79 1.55 -13.34
CA GLY A 31 28.38 2.89 -13.44
C GLY A 31 27.40 4.03 -13.15
N LYS A 32 26.38 3.76 -12.33
CA LYS A 32 25.36 4.72 -11.89
C LYS A 32 25.97 6.01 -11.31
N THR A 33 26.77 5.88 -10.25
CA THR A 33 27.41 7.03 -9.58
C THR A 33 28.37 7.76 -10.54
N THR A 34 29.06 7.04 -11.42
CA THR A 34 29.93 7.63 -12.45
C THR A 34 29.14 8.50 -13.42
N LEU A 35 27.94 8.04 -13.86
CA LEU A 35 27.06 8.82 -14.72
C LEU A 35 26.51 10.05 -13.97
N SER A 36 26.11 9.90 -12.72
CA SER A 36 25.63 10.99 -11.85
C SER A 36 26.71 12.07 -11.71
N GLU A 37 27.96 11.69 -11.43
CA GLU A 37 29.11 12.59 -11.33
C GLU A 37 29.42 13.29 -12.66
N SER A 38 29.35 12.56 -13.78
CA SER A 38 29.53 13.10 -15.13
C SER A 38 28.50 14.17 -15.46
N ILE A 39 27.22 13.89 -15.21
CA ILE A 39 26.10 14.83 -15.37
C ILE A 39 26.35 16.11 -14.57
N LEU A 40 26.71 15.97 -13.29
CA LEU A 40 26.95 17.11 -12.42
C LEU A 40 28.16 17.94 -12.84
N TYR A 41 29.21 17.28 -13.35
CA TYR A 41 30.41 17.94 -13.87
C TYR A 41 30.13 18.70 -15.17
N LEU A 42 29.49 18.06 -16.15
CA LEU A 42 29.19 18.67 -17.46
C LEU A 42 28.20 19.84 -17.32
N THR A 43 27.31 19.80 -16.32
CA THR A 43 26.38 20.91 -16.04
C THR A 43 27.03 22.01 -15.17
N GLY A 44 28.27 21.81 -14.68
CA GLY A 44 28.96 22.77 -13.84
C GLY A 44 28.45 22.85 -12.41
N ALA A 45 27.60 21.87 -11.97
CA ALA A 45 27.13 21.79 -10.60
C ALA A 45 28.28 21.44 -9.62
N ILE A 46 29.24 20.63 -10.07
CA ILE A 46 30.47 20.34 -9.36
C ILE A 46 31.69 20.81 -10.19
N ARG A 47 32.73 21.17 -9.52
CA ARG A 47 33.96 21.69 -10.17
C ARG A 47 34.93 20.62 -10.60
N MET A 48 34.97 19.54 -9.86
CA MET A 48 35.85 18.39 -10.08
C MET A 48 34.98 17.16 -10.01
N ARG A 49 35.22 16.23 -10.89
CA ARG A 49 34.52 14.96 -10.93
C ARG A 49 35.16 14.04 -9.89
N GLY A 50 34.32 13.52 -8.98
CA GLY A 50 34.73 12.46 -8.07
C GLY A 50 34.78 11.11 -8.76
N ARG A 51 35.48 10.15 -8.19
CA ARG A 51 35.58 8.77 -8.63
C ARG A 51 35.27 7.83 -7.48
N VAL A 52 34.41 6.85 -7.73
CA VAL A 52 34.08 5.83 -6.74
C VAL A 52 35.36 5.10 -6.28
N ASP A 53 36.25 4.75 -7.21
CA ASP A 53 37.51 4.06 -6.92
C ASP A 53 38.44 4.87 -5.99
N HIS A 54 38.36 6.18 -6.02
CA HIS A 54 39.16 7.07 -5.18
C HIS A 54 38.42 7.51 -3.90
N GLN A 55 37.18 7.06 -3.71
CA GLN A 55 36.33 7.39 -2.54
C GLN A 55 36.08 8.91 -2.37
N ASP A 56 36.13 9.66 -3.47
CA ASP A 56 35.96 11.12 -3.48
C ASP A 56 34.74 11.58 -4.29
N ALA A 57 33.82 10.66 -4.65
CA ALA A 57 32.55 10.96 -5.31
C ALA A 57 31.69 11.93 -4.48
N PHE A 58 31.11 12.94 -5.13
CA PHE A 58 30.33 13.99 -4.47
C PHE A 58 29.04 13.44 -3.81
N LEU A 59 28.46 12.40 -4.40
CA LEU A 59 27.24 11.78 -3.90
C LEU A 59 27.50 10.69 -2.86
N ASP A 60 28.65 9.99 -2.88
CA ASP A 60 28.99 8.97 -1.90
C ASP A 60 29.52 9.64 -0.62
N THR A 61 28.65 9.97 0.30
CA THR A 61 28.98 10.74 1.51
C THR A 61 29.16 9.87 2.75
N ASP A 62 28.49 8.73 2.81
CA ASP A 62 28.53 7.81 3.94
C ASP A 62 29.84 7.00 3.98
N ALA A 63 30.37 6.77 5.19
CA ALA A 63 31.61 6.03 5.40
C ALA A 63 31.49 4.55 4.97
N MET A 64 30.33 3.95 5.10
CA MET A 64 30.09 2.57 4.67
C MET A 64 29.97 2.47 3.15
N GLU A 65 29.29 3.43 2.50
CA GLU A 65 29.21 3.53 1.04
C GLU A 65 30.62 3.61 0.44
N LYS A 66 31.45 4.50 0.96
CA LYS A 66 32.85 4.66 0.54
C LYS A 66 33.67 3.40 0.71
N LYS A 67 33.51 2.71 1.85
CA LYS A 67 34.27 1.50 2.15
C LYS A 67 33.89 0.33 1.25
N ARG A 68 32.60 0.24 0.85
CA ARG A 68 32.07 -0.87 0.06
C ARG A 68 32.00 -0.58 -1.43
N GLY A 69 32.06 0.69 -1.83
CA GLY A 69 31.89 1.13 -3.22
C GLY A 69 30.45 0.99 -3.75
N ILE A 70 29.45 0.89 -2.88
CA ILE A 70 28.04 0.75 -3.25
C ILE A 70 27.22 1.90 -2.65
N THR A 71 26.24 2.41 -3.40
CA THR A 71 25.28 3.37 -2.88
C THR A 71 24.22 2.63 -2.06
N ILE A 72 24.05 3.05 -0.81
CA ILE A 72 23.10 2.46 0.15
C ILE A 72 21.87 3.35 0.29
N PHE A 73 22.07 4.67 0.37
CA PHE A 73 21.02 5.67 0.58
C PHE A 73 20.83 6.55 -0.65
N SER A 74 19.61 6.88 -0.95
CA SER A 74 19.29 7.82 -2.02
C SER A 74 19.82 9.22 -1.69
N LYS A 75 20.47 9.88 -2.67
CA LYS A 75 21.08 11.21 -2.55
C LYS A 75 20.51 12.16 -3.58
N LEU A 76 20.44 13.43 -3.20
CA LEU A 76 19.95 14.50 -4.07
C LEU A 76 21.09 15.40 -4.53
N ALA A 77 21.08 15.77 -5.80
CA ALA A 77 21.89 16.85 -6.33
C ALA A 77 21.04 17.77 -7.22
N ARG A 78 21.38 19.02 -7.29
CA ARG A 78 20.67 20.02 -8.07
C ARG A 78 21.58 20.55 -9.17
N PHE A 79 21.05 20.63 -10.38
CA PHE A 79 21.74 21.21 -11.51
C PHE A 79 20.81 22.00 -12.43
N GLN A 80 21.37 22.72 -13.36
CA GLN A 80 20.61 23.48 -14.35
C GLN A 80 21.17 23.21 -15.75
N ARG A 81 20.30 22.99 -16.73
CA ARG A 81 20.67 22.84 -18.14
C ARG A 81 19.67 23.56 -19.01
N ALA A 82 20.16 24.34 -20.02
CA ALA A 82 19.31 25.11 -20.93
C ALA A 82 18.25 25.97 -20.18
N GLU A 83 18.63 26.65 -19.10
CA GLU A 83 17.79 27.43 -18.20
C GLU A 83 16.71 26.63 -17.43
N ARG A 84 16.63 25.31 -17.59
CA ARG A 84 15.74 24.44 -16.85
C ARG A 84 16.40 23.90 -15.59
N PRO A 85 15.74 23.96 -14.43
CA PRO A 85 16.22 23.35 -13.21
C PRO A 85 15.90 21.85 -13.19
N PHE A 86 16.85 21.07 -12.69
CA PHE A 86 16.73 19.62 -12.50
C PHE A 86 17.15 19.24 -11.09
N ILE A 87 16.51 18.19 -10.58
CA ILE A 87 16.86 17.51 -9.34
C ILE A 87 17.26 16.10 -9.71
N LEU A 88 18.50 15.73 -9.47
CA LEU A 88 19.00 14.38 -9.67
C LEU A 88 18.84 13.62 -8.37
N LEU A 89 18.22 12.46 -8.42
CA LEU A 89 18.07 11.51 -7.34
C LEU A 89 18.88 10.25 -7.68
N ASP A 90 20.02 10.07 -7.02
CA ASP A 90 20.84 8.88 -7.11
C ASP A 90 20.27 7.81 -6.18
N THR A 91 19.88 6.64 -6.71
CA THR A 91 19.23 5.57 -5.94
C THR A 91 20.18 4.42 -5.64
N PRO A 92 19.92 3.60 -4.60
CA PRO A 92 20.70 2.38 -4.40
C PRO A 92 20.68 1.44 -5.60
N GLY A 93 21.81 0.78 -5.87
CA GLY A 93 21.93 -0.18 -6.96
C GLY A 93 21.88 -1.64 -6.51
N HIS A 94 21.93 -1.94 -5.22
CA HIS A 94 21.95 -3.29 -4.68
C HIS A 94 20.53 -3.79 -4.36
N ALA A 95 20.27 -5.08 -4.60
CA ALA A 95 18.96 -5.70 -4.39
C ALA A 95 18.43 -5.54 -2.95
N ASP A 96 19.30 -5.61 -1.93
CA ASP A 96 18.91 -5.44 -0.52
C ASP A 96 18.32 -4.06 -0.20
N PHE A 97 18.57 -3.04 -1.04
CA PHE A 97 18.08 -1.67 -0.88
C PHE A 97 17.03 -1.28 -1.92
N SER A 98 16.54 -2.23 -2.69
CA SER A 98 15.47 -1.99 -3.67
C SER A 98 14.22 -1.37 -3.08
N PRO A 99 13.82 -1.60 -1.80
CA PRO A 99 12.70 -0.89 -1.18
C PRO A 99 12.89 0.63 -1.11
N GLU A 100 14.09 1.12 -0.81
CA GLU A 100 14.37 2.56 -0.86
C GLU A 100 14.26 3.10 -2.30
N THR A 101 14.73 2.32 -3.27
CA THR A 101 14.58 2.65 -4.69
C THR A 101 13.10 2.71 -5.06
N GLU A 102 12.28 1.75 -4.66
CA GLU A 102 10.84 1.74 -4.94
C GLU A 102 10.13 2.99 -4.38
N ARG A 103 10.43 3.37 -3.14
CA ARG A 103 9.89 4.60 -2.55
C ARG A 103 10.34 5.86 -3.30
N ALA A 104 11.60 5.89 -3.76
CA ALA A 104 12.13 6.99 -4.55
C ALA A 104 11.41 7.16 -5.89
N LEU A 105 10.96 6.06 -6.53
CA LEU A 105 10.23 6.11 -7.80
C LEU A 105 8.97 6.96 -7.75
N ARG A 106 8.30 7.04 -6.60
CA ARG A 106 7.06 7.81 -6.42
C ARG A 106 7.23 9.32 -6.59
N VAL A 107 8.45 9.81 -6.46
CA VAL A 107 8.77 11.24 -6.59
C VAL A 107 9.49 11.60 -7.88
N LEU A 108 9.75 10.63 -8.75
CA LEU A 108 10.40 10.87 -10.03
C LEU A 108 9.44 11.44 -11.09
N ASP A 109 9.95 12.30 -11.92
CA ASP A 109 9.28 12.75 -13.16
C ASP A 109 9.77 11.96 -14.36
N VAL A 110 11.03 11.52 -14.32
CA VAL A 110 11.67 10.70 -15.33
C VAL A 110 12.77 9.86 -14.69
N ALA A 111 13.03 8.69 -15.24
CA ALA A 111 14.11 7.81 -14.84
C ALA A 111 15.13 7.63 -15.97
N VAL A 112 16.38 7.43 -15.59
CA VAL A 112 17.45 6.94 -16.47
C VAL A 112 17.87 5.58 -15.96
N LEU A 113 17.58 4.53 -16.72
CA LEU A 113 18.01 3.17 -16.43
C LEU A 113 19.37 2.96 -17.08
N VAL A 114 20.40 2.71 -16.27
CA VAL A 114 21.78 2.52 -16.71
C VAL A 114 22.06 1.02 -16.83
N LEU A 115 22.52 0.59 -18.00
CA LEU A 115 22.91 -0.79 -18.30
C LEU A 115 24.42 -0.82 -18.59
N SER A 116 25.09 -1.89 -18.20
CA SER A 116 26.50 -2.10 -18.54
C SER A 116 26.61 -2.86 -19.86
N ALA A 117 27.17 -2.24 -20.87
CA ALA A 117 27.41 -2.87 -22.16
C ALA A 117 28.35 -4.08 -22.07
N ALA A 118 29.36 -4.00 -21.22
CA ALA A 118 30.30 -5.09 -20.99
C ALA A 118 29.60 -6.33 -20.40
N ASP A 119 28.73 -6.11 -19.39
CA ASP A 119 28.04 -7.21 -18.70
C ASP A 119 27.04 -7.89 -19.66
N VAL A 120 26.29 -7.10 -20.48
CA VAL A 120 25.34 -7.64 -21.46
C VAL A 120 26.06 -8.36 -22.62
N GLU A 121 27.24 -7.87 -23.09
CA GLU A 121 28.03 -8.58 -24.11
C GLU A 121 28.60 -9.89 -23.58
N GLU A 122 29.07 -9.89 -22.33
CA GLU A 122 29.65 -11.07 -21.70
C GLU A 122 28.62 -12.14 -21.43
N SER A 123 27.45 -11.75 -20.90
CA SER A 123 26.36 -12.67 -20.51
C SER A 123 25.37 -12.99 -21.63
N GLY A 124 25.21 -12.13 -22.62
CA GLY A 124 24.16 -12.23 -23.64
C GLY A 124 22.75 -11.90 -23.15
N ILE A 125 22.63 -11.43 -21.89
CA ILE A 125 21.37 -11.03 -21.26
C ILE A 125 21.61 -9.83 -20.32
N THR A 126 20.56 -9.23 -19.80
CA THR A 126 20.66 -8.19 -18.77
C THR A 126 20.71 -8.80 -17.37
N ASP A 127 21.30 -8.09 -16.41
CA ASP A 127 21.33 -8.51 -15.00
C ASP A 127 19.87 -8.69 -14.47
N PRO A 128 19.57 -9.74 -13.68
CA PRO A 128 18.23 -10.01 -13.14
C PRO A 128 17.60 -8.82 -12.38
N GLN A 129 18.42 -7.97 -11.76
CA GLN A 129 17.94 -6.77 -11.09
C GLN A 129 17.39 -5.74 -12.07
N VAL A 130 17.85 -5.71 -13.32
CA VAL A 130 17.31 -4.82 -14.35
C VAL A 130 15.84 -5.15 -14.61
N ALA A 131 15.48 -6.42 -14.66
CA ALA A 131 14.08 -6.85 -14.83
C ALA A 131 13.20 -6.40 -13.65
N VAL A 132 13.71 -6.45 -12.41
CA VAL A 132 13.00 -5.91 -11.22
C VAL A 132 12.82 -4.40 -11.34
N LEU A 133 13.87 -3.66 -11.65
CA LEU A 133 13.81 -2.20 -11.83
C LEU A 133 12.84 -1.82 -12.96
N TRP A 134 12.84 -2.58 -14.06
CA TRP A 134 11.92 -2.35 -15.19
C TRP A 134 10.45 -2.53 -14.80
N ARG A 135 10.13 -3.59 -14.00
CA ARG A 135 8.79 -3.80 -13.44
C ARG A 135 8.38 -2.69 -12.48
N LEU A 136 9.26 -2.27 -11.58
CA LEU A 136 9.02 -1.16 -10.64
C LEU A 136 8.74 0.15 -11.39
N LEU A 137 9.51 0.44 -12.45
CA LEU A 137 9.31 1.61 -13.32
C LEU A 137 7.96 1.54 -14.06
N ALA A 138 7.55 0.35 -14.49
CA ALA A 138 6.27 0.13 -15.15
C ALA A 138 5.10 0.32 -14.18
N HIS A 139 5.17 -0.29 -13.00
CA HIS A 139 4.15 -0.18 -11.95
C HIS A 139 3.92 1.28 -11.54
N ASN A 140 5.01 2.03 -11.30
CA ASN A 140 4.94 3.43 -10.93
C ASN A 140 4.73 4.38 -12.14
N ARG A 141 4.58 3.84 -13.35
CA ARG A 141 4.37 4.59 -14.60
C ARG A 141 5.38 5.71 -14.84
N VAL A 142 6.65 5.50 -14.44
CA VAL A 142 7.71 6.51 -14.57
C VAL A 142 8.24 6.50 -16.01
N PRO A 143 8.20 7.63 -16.76
CA PRO A 143 8.85 7.77 -18.06
C PRO A 143 10.33 7.42 -17.95
N THR A 144 10.86 6.62 -18.87
CA THR A 144 12.19 6.04 -18.73
C THR A 144 13.04 6.25 -19.97
N PHE A 145 14.29 6.68 -19.76
CA PHE A 145 15.37 6.70 -20.73
C PHE A 145 16.33 5.56 -20.37
N VAL A 146 17.00 5.01 -21.36
CA VAL A 146 17.99 3.96 -21.14
C VAL A 146 19.36 4.48 -21.57
N PHE A 147 20.35 4.32 -20.70
CA PHE A 147 21.75 4.65 -21.01
C PHE A 147 22.60 3.40 -20.94
N VAL A 148 23.10 2.96 -22.08
CA VAL A 148 24.00 1.82 -22.21
C VAL A 148 25.41 2.31 -22.01
N ASN A 149 25.94 2.08 -20.81
CA ASN A 149 27.22 2.58 -20.35
C ASN A 149 28.38 1.59 -20.65
N LYS A 150 29.62 2.03 -20.47
CA LYS A 150 30.85 1.26 -20.67
C LYS A 150 31.11 0.81 -22.12
N MET A 151 30.59 1.54 -23.11
CA MET A 151 30.82 1.23 -24.52
C MET A 151 32.29 1.29 -24.93
N ASP A 152 33.11 2.04 -24.16
CA ASP A 152 34.57 2.11 -24.36
C ASP A 152 35.26 0.76 -24.16
N GLN A 153 34.74 -0.14 -23.36
CA GLN A 153 35.26 -1.49 -23.12
C GLN A 153 35.03 -2.45 -24.30
N LEU A 154 34.03 -2.18 -25.15
CA LEU A 154 33.67 -3.01 -26.29
C LEU A 154 34.39 -2.63 -27.58
N ARG A 155 35.05 -1.50 -27.63
CA ARG A 155 35.69 -0.96 -28.84
C ARG A 155 36.87 -1.78 -29.26
N THR A 156 36.84 -2.20 -30.51
CA THR A 156 37.96 -2.89 -31.19
C THR A 156 38.85 -1.92 -31.97
N GLY A 157 38.35 -0.70 -32.23
CA GLY A 157 38.99 0.29 -33.10
C GLY A 157 38.62 0.17 -34.57
N ASP A 158 37.83 -0.83 -34.94
CA ASP A 158 37.19 -0.92 -36.26
C ASP A 158 35.76 -0.45 -36.16
N SER A 159 35.43 0.64 -36.85
CA SER A 159 34.10 1.26 -36.74
C SER A 159 32.96 0.37 -37.29
N ARG A 160 33.24 -0.61 -38.15
CA ARG A 160 32.22 -1.56 -38.58
C ARG A 160 31.93 -2.62 -37.52
N GLU A 161 32.95 -3.18 -36.97
CA GLU A 161 32.86 -4.17 -35.91
C GLU A 161 32.19 -3.56 -34.65
N ASP A 162 32.57 -2.33 -34.30
CA ASP A 162 31.98 -1.58 -33.18
C ASP A 162 30.49 -1.33 -33.40
N THR A 163 30.04 -1.00 -34.64
CA THR A 163 28.62 -0.84 -34.97
C THR A 163 27.85 -2.17 -34.94
N GLU A 164 28.45 -3.26 -35.45
CA GLU A 164 27.85 -4.59 -35.44
C GLU A 164 27.64 -5.08 -33.99
N LYS A 165 28.62 -4.87 -33.13
CA LYS A 165 28.51 -5.17 -31.66
C LYS A 165 27.44 -4.33 -30.99
N GLN A 166 27.38 -3.03 -31.27
CA GLN A 166 26.34 -2.17 -30.74
C GLN A 166 24.93 -2.63 -31.14
N ASN A 167 24.75 -3.02 -32.37
CA ASN A 167 23.47 -3.53 -32.89
C ASN A 167 23.10 -4.88 -32.26
N ALA A 168 24.06 -5.78 -32.11
CA ALA A 168 23.86 -7.07 -31.44
C ALA A 168 23.44 -6.87 -29.98
N LEU A 169 24.16 -6.01 -29.23
CA LEU A 169 23.87 -5.62 -27.86
C LEU A 169 22.46 -5.02 -27.75
N PHE A 170 22.13 -4.10 -28.64
CA PHE A 170 20.80 -3.49 -28.64
C PHE A 170 19.69 -4.52 -28.88
N SER A 171 19.93 -5.50 -29.75
CA SER A 171 18.96 -6.58 -30.01
C SER A 171 18.69 -7.43 -28.74
N VAL A 172 19.70 -7.68 -27.92
CA VAL A 172 19.55 -8.37 -26.63
C VAL A 172 18.70 -7.54 -25.68
N ILE A 173 19.08 -6.28 -25.49
CA ILE A 173 18.36 -5.38 -24.56
C ILE A 173 16.89 -5.22 -24.99
N ARG A 174 16.63 -5.10 -26.28
CA ARG A 174 15.26 -4.95 -26.82
C ARG A 174 14.43 -6.21 -26.62
N ARG A 175 15.03 -7.40 -26.82
CA ARG A 175 14.35 -8.66 -26.57
C ARG A 175 13.86 -8.78 -25.11
N GLU A 176 14.62 -8.28 -24.15
CA GLU A 176 14.32 -8.44 -22.73
C GLU A 176 13.43 -7.33 -22.14
N LEU A 177 13.62 -6.10 -22.60
CA LEU A 177 12.89 -4.95 -22.06
C LEU A 177 11.71 -4.48 -22.92
N GLY A 178 11.61 -4.98 -24.17
CA GLY A 178 10.45 -4.77 -25.03
C GLY A 178 10.70 -3.91 -26.28
N GLU A 179 9.73 -3.94 -27.19
CA GLU A 179 9.79 -3.34 -28.53
C GLU A 179 9.80 -1.81 -28.54
N GLY A 180 9.39 -1.15 -27.44
CA GLY A 180 9.34 0.31 -27.32
C GLY A 180 10.72 0.99 -27.18
N LEU A 181 11.82 0.22 -27.12
CA LEU A 181 13.18 0.78 -27.06
C LEU A 181 13.64 1.21 -28.44
N VAL A 182 14.12 2.44 -28.57
CA VAL A 182 14.59 3.00 -29.82
C VAL A 182 15.90 3.77 -29.60
N PRO A 183 16.98 3.51 -30.39
CA PRO A 183 18.23 4.25 -30.29
C PRO A 183 18.09 5.67 -30.82
N PHE A 184 18.69 6.62 -30.11
CA PHE A 184 18.76 8.03 -30.46
C PHE A 184 20.22 8.41 -30.72
N ASP A 185 20.47 9.08 -31.83
CA ASP A 185 21.78 9.64 -32.17
C ASP A 185 21.70 11.17 -32.16
N LYS A 186 22.62 11.80 -31.45
CA LYS A 186 22.73 13.29 -31.37
C LYS A 186 21.39 13.96 -31.12
N ASN A 187 20.61 13.38 -30.22
CA ASN A 187 19.30 13.89 -29.76
C ASN A 187 18.21 13.94 -30.84
N GLN A 188 18.36 13.21 -31.89
CA GLN A 188 17.33 13.06 -32.90
C GLN A 188 16.95 11.60 -33.07
N LEU A 189 15.68 11.39 -33.33
CA LEU A 189 15.21 10.10 -33.81
C LEU A 189 15.85 9.89 -35.20
N CYS A 190 16.57 8.78 -35.39
CA CYS A 190 17.11 8.45 -36.71
C CYS A 190 15.93 8.30 -37.69
N PRO A 191 16.00 8.87 -38.90
CA PRO A 191 14.92 8.74 -39.88
C PRO A 191 14.53 7.28 -40.18
N GLU A 192 15.50 6.37 -40.03
CA GLU A 192 15.29 4.92 -40.20
C GLU A 192 14.38 4.32 -39.10
N ASN A 193 14.25 4.98 -37.95
CA ASN A 193 13.45 4.55 -36.84
C ASN A 193 12.08 5.27 -36.75
N GLU A 194 11.78 6.23 -37.64
CA GLU A 194 10.52 6.98 -37.58
C GLU A 194 9.31 6.06 -37.81
N GLU A 195 9.39 5.11 -38.75
CA GLU A 195 8.32 4.13 -38.99
C GLU A 195 8.10 3.23 -37.79
N GLN A 196 9.18 2.80 -37.13
CA GLN A 196 9.12 1.97 -35.94
C GLN A 196 8.46 2.70 -34.76
N VAL A 197 8.75 3.98 -34.61
CA VAL A 197 8.14 4.82 -33.56
C VAL A 197 6.67 5.09 -33.88
N ALA A 198 6.34 5.28 -35.15
CA ALA A 198 4.96 5.53 -35.58
C ALA A 198 4.04 4.35 -35.26
N VAL A 199 4.49 3.12 -35.43
CA VAL A 199 3.74 1.89 -35.15
C VAL A 199 3.33 1.78 -33.66
N LEU A 200 4.00 2.47 -32.73
CA LEU A 200 3.65 2.48 -31.31
C LEU A 200 2.33 3.22 -31.00
N ASP A 201 1.78 3.95 -31.98
CA ASP A 201 0.52 4.66 -31.85
C ASP A 201 -0.22 4.76 -33.18
N GLU A 202 -1.48 4.32 -33.23
CA GLU A 202 -2.27 4.26 -34.48
C GLU A 202 -2.41 5.62 -35.14
N ALA A 203 -2.64 6.68 -34.38
CA ALA A 203 -2.80 8.04 -34.92
C ALA A 203 -1.49 8.57 -35.54
N LEU A 204 -0.34 8.20 -34.98
CA LEU A 204 0.97 8.55 -35.52
C LEU A 204 1.29 7.72 -36.77
N THR A 205 0.86 6.46 -36.81
CA THR A 205 1.01 5.59 -37.98
C THR A 205 0.32 6.21 -39.19
N GLU A 206 -0.93 6.65 -39.07
CA GLU A 206 -1.68 7.30 -40.16
C GLU A 206 -0.99 8.58 -40.66
N ARG A 207 -0.45 9.38 -39.76
CA ARG A 207 0.25 10.64 -40.10
C ARG A 207 1.54 10.39 -40.83
N VAL A 208 2.37 9.45 -40.37
CA VAL A 208 3.63 9.10 -41.04
C VAL A 208 3.37 8.46 -42.42
N LEU A 209 2.36 7.60 -42.53
CA LEU A 209 1.95 7.04 -43.83
C LEU A 209 1.43 8.11 -44.79
N SER A 210 0.88 9.24 -44.30
CA SER A 210 0.50 10.39 -45.13
C SER A 210 1.68 11.30 -45.50
N GLY A 211 2.89 11.01 -45.01
CA GLY A 211 4.12 11.74 -45.30
C GLY A 211 4.44 12.88 -44.34
N GLU A 212 3.82 12.91 -43.16
CA GLU A 212 4.17 13.84 -42.13
C GLU A 212 5.30 13.27 -41.24
N ALA A 213 6.33 14.06 -40.95
CA ALA A 213 7.39 13.67 -40.02
C ALA A 213 6.94 13.77 -38.55
N LEU A 214 7.51 12.91 -37.70
CA LEU A 214 7.26 12.95 -36.29
C LEU A 214 7.86 14.23 -35.63
N SER A 215 7.04 14.91 -34.84
CA SER A 215 7.48 16.08 -34.10
C SER A 215 8.13 15.69 -32.76
N ALA A 216 8.95 16.57 -32.17
CA ALA A 216 9.49 16.38 -30.82
C ALA A 216 8.37 16.28 -29.75
N GLU A 217 7.18 16.84 -30.02
CA GLU A 217 6.03 16.73 -29.14
C GLU A 217 5.41 15.35 -29.17
N ASP A 218 5.33 14.71 -30.33
CA ASP A 218 4.88 13.33 -30.49
C ASP A 218 5.79 12.37 -29.71
N VAL A 219 7.10 12.50 -29.90
CA VAL A 219 8.10 11.73 -29.15
C VAL A 219 7.93 11.95 -27.62
N THR A 220 7.77 13.19 -27.18
CA THR A 220 7.56 13.51 -25.76
C THR A 220 6.29 12.87 -25.20
N ALA A 221 5.21 12.83 -26.00
CA ALA A 221 3.95 12.18 -25.60
C ALA A 221 4.12 10.67 -25.46
N LEU A 222 4.81 10.02 -26.39
CA LEU A 222 5.11 8.58 -26.34
C LEU A 222 6.01 8.22 -25.13
N VAL A 223 7.05 9.02 -24.87
CA VAL A 223 7.92 8.84 -23.68
C VAL A 223 7.10 8.97 -22.40
N ARG A 224 6.25 10.01 -22.31
CA ARG A 224 5.42 10.25 -21.13
C ARG A 224 4.44 9.11 -20.87
N THR A 225 3.91 8.49 -21.90
CA THR A 225 2.96 7.36 -21.80
C THR A 225 3.65 6.00 -21.71
N ARG A 226 4.99 5.98 -21.65
CA ARG A 226 5.80 4.75 -21.63
C ARG A 226 5.59 3.82 -22.83
N LYS A 227 5.22 4.36 -23.96
CA LYS A 227 5.21 3.62 -25.23
C LYS A 227 6.58 3.63 -25.92
N LEU A 228 7.37 4.68 -25.69
CA LEU A 228 8.71 4.85 -26.25
C LEU A 228 9.74 5.07 -25.16
N PHE A 229 10.88 4.39 -25.29
CA PHE A 229 12.02 4.47 -24.38
C PHE A 229 13.28 4.84 -25.17
N PRO A 230 13.73 6.12 -25.11
CA PRO A 230 14.93 6.55 -25.81
C PRO A 230 16.18 5.85 -25.24
N VAL A 231 16.99 5.26 -26.12
CA VAL A 231 18.23 4.57 -25.76
C VAL A 231 19.43 5.37 -26.24
N TYR A 232 20.36 5.63 -25.33
CA TYR A 232 21.64 6.32 -25.59
C TYR A 232 22.80 5.38 -25.26
N PHE A 233 23.83 5.42 -26.07
CA PHE A 233 25.05 4.65 -25.89
C PHE A 233 26.22 5.57 -25.50
N GLY A 234 27.04 5.14 -24.54
CA GLY A 234 28.16 5.98 -24.12
C GLY A 234 29.08 5.33 -23.10
N ALA A 235 30.01 6.13 -22.62
CA ALA A 235 30.95 5.78 -21.55
C ALA A 235 30.98 6.93 -20.55
N ALA A 236 30.29 6.79 -19.44
CA ALA A 236 30.20 7.82 -18.41
C ALA A 236 31.58 8.21 -17.84
N LEU A 237 32.54 7.30 -17.85
CA LEU A 237 33.89 7.55 -17.36
C LEU A 237 34.66 8.56 -18.24
N SER A 238 34.41 8.61 -19.54
CA SER A 238 35.00 9.52 -20.51
C SER A 238 34.08 10.66 -20.95
N ASP A 239 32.92 10.82 -20.35
CA ASP A 239 31.85 11.77 -20.66
C ASP A 239 31.17 11.54 -22.03
N GLU A 240 31.46 10.43 -22.67
CA GLU A 240 30.94 10.12 -24.01
C GLU A 240 29.47 9.74 -23.97
N GLY A 241 28.65 10.32 -24.87
CA GLY A 241 27.20 10.08 -24.93
C GLY A 241 26.39 10.74 -23.79
N VAL A 242 27.05 11.24 -22.75
CA VAL A 242 26.37 11.86 -21.60
C VAL A 242 25.73 13.20 -21.98
N GLU A 243 26.41 13.98 -22.82
CA GLU A 243 25.89 15.23 -23.36
C GLU A 243 24.61 14.99 -24.18
N ASP A 244 24.60 13.95 -25.01
CA ASP A 244 23.45 13.55 -25.84
C ASP A 244 22.27 13.12 -24.97
N LEU A 245 22.52 12.35 -23.90
CA LEU A 245 21.48 12.00 -22.91
C LEU A 245 20.91 13.26 -22.25
N LEU A 246 21.74 14.21 -21.80
CA LEU A 246 21.33 15.45 -21.16
C LEU A 246 20.45 16.31 -22.08
N GLU A 247 20.86 16.44 -23.36
CA GLU A 247 20.05 17.17 -24.32
C GLU A 247 18.74 16.46 -24.63
N GLY A 248 18.72 15.13 -24.71
CA GLY A 248 17.54 14.31 -24.88
C GLY A 248 16.58 14.48 -23.71
N LEU A 249 17.08 14.46 -22.49
CA LEU A 249 16.29 14.77 -21.29
C LEU A 249 15.70 16.18 -21.35
N CYS A 250 16.47 17.18 -21.78
CA CYS A 250 15.96 18.53 -21.95
C CYS A 250 14.87 18.62 -23.03
N ARG A 251 15.00 17.89 -24.13
CA ARG A 251 14.15 17.99 -25.30
C ARG A 251 12.84 17.21 -25.15
N TYR A 252 12.91 16.00 -24.59
CA TYR A 252 11.78 15.05 -24.58
C TYR A 252 11.12 14.91 -23.21
N THR A 253 11.47 15.75 -22.23
CA THR A 253 10.74 15.89 -20.98
C THR A 253 10.14 17.28 -20.87
N LYS A 254 8.92 17.39 -20.38
CA LYS A 254 8.28 18.69 -20.08
C LYS A 254 8.15 18.84 -18.56
N PRO A 255 8.40 20.04 -18.01
CA PRO A 255 8.08 20.31 -16.61
C PRO A 255 6.61 19.99 -16.35
N LYS A 256 6.32 19.36 -15.21
CA LYS A 256 4.95 19.10 -14.77
C LYS A 256 4.29 20.41 -14.36
N THR A 257 3.02 20.56 -14.67
CA THR A 257 2.16 21.60 -14.11
C THR A 257 1.47 21.02 -12.88
N TYR A 258 1.48 21.77 -11.80
CA TYR A 258 0.91 21.34 -10.53
C TYR A 258 -0.30 22.20 -10.18
N PRO A 259 -1.28 21.66 -9.43
CA PRO A 259 -2.40 22.45 -8.91
C PRO A 259 -1.94 23.48 -7.90
N ASP A 260 -2.80 24.49 -7.65
CA ASP A 260 -2.53 25.56 -6.67
C ASP A 260 -2.75 25.10 -5.22
N ASP A 261 -3.54 24.05 -5.01
CA ASP A 261 -3.77 23.48 -3.70
C ASP A 261 -2.53 22.71 -3.20
N PHE A 262 -2.30 22.77 -1.88
CA PHE A 262 -1.15 22.08 -1.29
C PHE A 262 -1.27 20.56 -1.40
N GLY A 263 -0.21 19.93 -1.90
CA GLY A 263 -0.02 18.49 -1.92
C GLY A 263 1.46 18.14 -1.80
N ALA A 264 1.77 17.06 -1.12
CA ALA A 264 3.12 16.52 -1.03
C ALA A 264 3.11 14.99 -0.86
N VAL A 265 4.15 14.34 -1.35
CA VAL A 265 4.39 12.89 -1.17
C VAL A 265 5.68 12.70 -0.39
N VAL A 266 5.58 12.05 0.76
CA VAL A 266 6.73 11.68 1.59
C VAL A 266 7.33 10.40 1.04
N TYR A 267 8.61 10.42 0.67
CA TYR A 267 9.28 9.24 0.14
C TYR A 267 10.37 8.68 1.05
N LYS A 268 10.86 9.49 2.01
CA LYS A 268 11.94 9.09 2.91
C LYS A 268 11.85 9.85 4.22
N VAL A 269 12.22 9.17 5.31
CA VAL A 269 12.43 9.76 6.63
C VAL A 269 13.84 9.42 7.07
N THR A 270 14.54 10.35 7.71
CA THR A 270 15.88 10.14 8.28
C THR A 270 16.01 10.89 9.60
N ARG A 271 17.04 10.57 10.39
CA ARG A 271 17.35 11.28 11.63
C ARG A 271 18.72 11.94 11.54
N GLU A 272 18.85 13.17 12.05
CA GLU A 272 20.10 13.93 12.03
C GLU A 272 20.81 13.81 13.38
N GLY A 273 21.93 13.06 13.43
CA GLY A 273 22.72 12.85 14.65
C GLY A 273 22.50 11.50 15.31
N THR A 274 22.86 11.38 16.57
CA THR A 274 22.85 10.13 17.35
C THR A 274 21.82 10.17 18.48
N GLY A 275 21.29 8.99 18.82
CA GLY A 275 20.36 8.78 19.92
C GLY A 275 18.87 8.90 19.53
N PRO A 276 17.99 8.45 20.46
CA PRO A 276 16.55 8.35 20.19
C PRO A 276 15.84 9.70 20.02
N LEU A 277 16.44 10.79 20.49
CA LEU A 277 15.89 12.16 20.38
C LEU A 277 16.48 12.95 19.20
N ALA A 278 17.24 12.29 18.31
CA ALA A 278 17.80 12.95 17.12
C ALA A 278 16.69 13.57 16.26
N PRO A 279 16.87 14.84 15.81
CA PRO A 279 15.87 15.51 14.98
C PRO A 279 15.47 14.70 13.77
N ARG A 280 14.18 14.59 13.55
CA ARG A 280 13.58 13.89 12.44
C ARG A 280 13.58 14.78 11.21
N LEU A 281 13.99 14.23 10.09
CA LEU A 281 14.03 14.87 8.78
C LEU A 281 13.08 14.13 7.85
N VAL A 282 12.06 14.81 7.36
CA VAL A 282 11.05 14.25 6.44
C VAL A 282 11.32 14.77 5.03
N TRP A 283 11.57 13.86 4.11
CA TRP A 283 11.87 14.15 2.71
C TRP A 283 10.63 13.95 1.87
N MET A 284 10.20 15.00 1.19
CA MET A 284 8.99 14.98 0.39
C MET A 284 9.13 15.77 -0.91
N LYS A 285 8.36 15.38 -1.91
CA LYS A 285 8.15 16.16 -3.12
C LYS A 285 6.85 16.93 -3.01
N LEU A 286 6.89 18.22 -3.27
CA LEU A 286 5.69 19.06 -3.34
C LEU A 286 5.00 18.81 -4.69
N THR A 287 3.74 18.36 -4.64
CA THR A 287 2.92 18.02 -5.80
C THR A 287 1.81 19.04 -6.05
N GLY A 288 1.76 20.09 -5.26
CA GLY A 288 0.84 21.20 -5.44
C GLY A 288 1.12 22.35 -4.48
N GLY A 289 0.73 23.53 -4.87
CA GLY A 289 0.83 24.75 -4.09
C GLY A 289 2.25 25.16 -3.68
N ALA A 290 2.36 25.73 -2.50
CA ALA A 290 3.61 26.12 -1.87
C ALA A 290 3.60 25.73 -0.39
N LEU A 291 4.77 25.47 0.16
CA LEU A 291 4.95 25.16 1.59
C LEU A 291 5.86 26.21 2.22
N SER A 292 5.44 26.78 3.32
CA SER A 292 6.21 27.79 4.06
C SER A 292 6.51 27.36 5.49
N VAL A 293 7.57 27.90 6.06
CA VAL A 293 7.90 27.70 7.48
C VAL A 293 6.76 28.23 8.35
N ARG A 294 6.31 27.44 9.32
CA ARG A 294 5.15 27.62 10.20
C ARG A 294 3.79 27.27 9.59
N ASP A 295 3.74 26.85 8.33
CA ASP A 295 2.50 26.28 7.81
C ASP A 295 2.11 25.05 8.62
N ALA A 296 0.83 24.92 8.84
CA ALA A 296 0.24 23.76 9.48
C ALA A 296 -0.07 22.74 8.38
N VAL A 297 0.50 21.58 8.49
CA VAL A 297 0.24 20.46 7.56
C VAL A 297 -0.67 19.48 8.28
N GLU A 298 -1.83 19.23 7.71
CA GLU A 298 -2.74 18.18 8.17
C GLU A 298 -2.32 16.88 7.52
N GLU A 299 -1.98 15.91 8.32
CA GLU A 299 -1.82 14.54 7.89
C GLU A 299 -3.21 13.97 7.59
N ARG A 300 -3.43 13.52 6.37
CA ARG A 300 -4.63 12.76 6.05
C ARG A 300 -4.42 11.35 6.59
N VAL A 301 -4.86 11.12 7.83
CA VAL A 301 -4.86 9.79 8.42
C VAL A 301 -5.73 8.91 7.54
N ASP A 302 -5.11 7.99 6.83
CA ASP A 302 -5.83 6.88 6.20
C ASP A 302 -6.31 6.00 7.36
N LEU A 303 -7.60 6.09 7.64
CA LEU A 303 -8.26 5.43 8.76
C LEU A 303 -8.28 3.89 8.64
N SER A 304 -7.40 3.32 7.83
CA SER A 304 -7.30 1.90 7.54
C SER A 304 -6.25 1.14 8.39
N GLU A 305 -5.40 1.82 9.15
CA GLU A 305 -4.44 1.13 10.02
C GLU A 305 -5.00 0.94 11.43
N GLU A 306 -5.34 -0.31 11.78
CA GLU A 306 -5.40 -0.71 13.18
C GLU A 306 -3.97 -0.68 13.74
N PRO A 307 -3.75 -0.16 14.98
CA PRO A 307 -2.48 -0.40 15.66
C PRO A 307 -2.26 -1.90 15.75
N ALA A 308 -1.07 -2.35 15.38
CA ALA A 308 -0.67 -3.73 15.59
C ALA A 308 -1.05 -4.13 17.02
N GLU A 309 -1.75 -5.27 17.16
CA GLU A 309 -2.09 -5.87 18.45
C GLU A 309 -0.81 -6.33 19.20
N SER A 310 0.07 -5.42 19.51
CA SER A 310 1.04 -5.59 20.58
C SER A 310 0.38 -4.94 21.80
N GLY A 311 0.02 -5.74 22.79
CA GLY A 311 -0.62 -5.29 24.02
C GLY A 311 0.28 -4.41 24.91
N GLU A 312 0.89 -3.42 24.32
CA GLU A 312 1.54 -2.31 24.98
C GLU A 312 0.90 -1.03 24.43
N GLU A 313 0.11 -0.41 25.30
CA GLU A 313 -0.47 0.91 25.15
C GLU A 313 0.63 1.91 24.78
N SER A 314 0.84 2.15 23.49
CA SER A 314 1.55 3.37 23.09
C SER A 314 0.54 4.52 23.09
N GLU A 315 0.65 5.34 24.12
CA GLU A 315 -0.05 6.58 24.33
C GLU A 315 0.25 7.59 23.23
N ASP A 316 -0.24 7.42 21.99
CA ASP A 316 -0.27 8.50 20.99
C ASP A 316 -0.91 8.00 19.69
N THR A 317 -2.23 7.86 19.68
CA THR A 317 -2.98 7.89 18.44
C THR A 317 -3.68 9.24 18.32
N PRO A 318 -3.45 9.94 17.22
CA PRO A 318 -3.71 11.36 17.18
C PRO A 318 -5.01 11.74 16.49
N GLU A 319 -5.65 12.70 17.08
CA GLU A 319 -6.50 13.67 16.41
C GLU A 319 -5.87 14.22 15.12
N HIS A 320 -6.67 14.80 14.24
CA HIS A 320 -6.24 15.72 13.18
C HIS A 320 -5.37 16.87 13.74
N LEU A 321 -4.20 16.54 14.22
CA LEU A 321 -3.23 17.51 14.70
C LEU A 321 -2.45 17.99 13.50
N SER A 322 -2.75 19.18 13.07
CA SER A 322 -1.90 19.91 12.16
C SER A 322 -0.54 20.10 12.83
N GLU A 323 0.49 19.46 12.32
CA GLU A 323 1.87 19.69 12.72
C GLU A 323 2.44 20.90 11.98
N LYS A 324 3.25 21.69 12.66
CA LYS A 324 3.83 22.90 12.06
C LYS A 324 5.22 22.64 11.54
N ILE A 325 5.46 23.07 10.31
CA ILE A 325 6.79 23.04 9.71
C ILE A 325 7.72 23.97 10.48
N SER A 326 8.77 23.39 11.08
CA SER A 326 9.78 24.14 11.84
C SER A 326 10.89 24.71 10.93
N GLY A 327 11.19 24.04 9.83
CA GLY A 327 12.21 24.46 8.87
C GLY A 327 12.11 23.69 7.56
N ILE A 328 12.54 24.33 6.48
CA ILE A 328 12.59 23.76 5.13
C ILE A 328 14.03 23.85 4.62
N ARG A 329 14.55 22.74 4.15
CA ARG A 329 15.93 22.62 3.64
C ARG A 329 15.92 22.08 2.21
N LEU A 330 16.70 22.70 1.33
CA LEU A 330 16.98 22.23 -0.02
C LEU A 330 18.37 21.63 -0.06
N TYR A 331 18.45 20.32 -0.24
CA TYR A 331 19.71 19.60 -0.26
C TYR A 331 20.33 19.51 -1.65
N SER A 332 21.66 19.48 -1.70
CA SER A 332 22.48 19.10 -2.86
C SER A 332 23.78 18.46 -2.34
N GLY A 333 23.91 17.15 -2.45
CA GLY A 333 24.91 16.35 -1.73
C GLY A 333 24.71 16.47 -0.22
N GLU A 334 25.80 16.65 0.53
CA GLU A 334 25.78 16.86 2.00
C GLU A 334 25.27 18.24 2.42
N LYS A 335 25.28 19.19 1.50
CA LYS A 335 25.00 20.60 1.82
C LYS A 335 23.54 20.89 1.60
N TYR A 336 23.00 21.75 2.46
CA TYR A 336 21.65 22.26 2.29
C TYR A 336 21.59 23.78 2.41
N THR A 337 20.54 24.34 1.85
CA THR A 337 20.18 25.72 2.02
C THR A 337 18.82 25.77 2.72
N SER A 338 18.74 26.50 3.84
CA SER A 338 17.47 26.76 4.50
C SER A 338 16.72 27.84 3.74
N VAL A 339 15.44 27.54 3.46
CA VAL A 339 14.52 28.46 2.78
C VAL A 339 13.28 28.71 3.63
N THR A 340 12.63 29.83 3.41
CA THR A 340 11.37 30.17 4.12
C THR A 340 10.14 29.57 3.45
N SER A 341 10.23 29.28 2.14
CA SER A 341 9.16 28.64 1.38
C SER A 341 9.73 27.88 0.19
N ALA A 342 8.99 26.87 -0.26
CA ALA A 342 9.28 26.08 -1.45
C ALA A 342 8.01 25.90 -2.28
N GLN A 343 8.16 25.71 -3.59
CA GLN A 343 7.08 25.63 -4.56
C GLN A 343 6.86 24.17 -5.01
N ALA A 344 5.69 23.90 -5.61
CA ALA A 344 5.40 22.61 -6.22
C ALA A 344 6.49 22.19 -7.25
N GLY A 345 6.82 20.90 -7.30
CA GLY A 345 7.91 20.32 -8.08
C GLY A 345 9.23 20.21 -7.33
N GLU A 346 9.41 20.94 -6.23
CA GLU A 346 10.62 20.85 -5.40
C GLU A 346 10.61 19.59 -4.53
N ILE A 347 11.79 19.00 -4.38
CA ILE A 347 12.06 18.04 -3.29
C ILE A 347 12.64 18.80 -2.12
N VAL A 348 11.97 18.72 -1.00
CA VAL A 348 12.33 19.42 0.24
C VAL A 348 12.56 18.42 1.37
N CYS A 349 13.42 18.81 2.30
CA CYS A 349 13.56 18.14 3.59
C CYS A 349 13.02 19.09 4.65
N VAL A 350 12.01 18.63 5.40
CA VAL A 350 11.36 19.44 6.42
C VAL A 350 11.60 18.89 7.81
N THR A 351 11.53 19.79 8.78
CA THR A 351 11.56 19.49 10.21
C THR A 351 10.25 19.96 10.86
N GLY A 352 9.83 19.29 11.92
CA GLY A 352 8.61 19.65 12.66
C GLY A 352 7.46 18.65 12.47
N LEU A 353 7.59 17.70 11.53
CA LEU A 353 6.65 16.60 11.37
C LEU A 353 7.15 15.40 12.18
N SER A 354 6.41 15.03 13.23
CA SER A 354 6.82 13.94 14.14
C SER A 354 6.28 12.59 13.69
N ARG A 355 5.27 12.54 12.83
CA ARG A 355 4.49 11.36 12.51
C ARG A 355 4.61 10.90 11.07
N ALA A 356 4.77 11.84 10.14
CA ALA A 356 4.83 11.54 8.71
C ALA A 356 5.77 10.37 8.40
N ARG A 357 5.34 9.38 7.63
CA ARG A 357 6.09 8.19 7.25
C ARG A 357 6.36 8.17 5.75
N ALA A 358 7.33 7.39 5.33
CA ALA A 358 7.54 7.16 3.91
C ALA A 358 6.30 6.50 3.29
N GLY A 359 5.80 7.05 2.18
CA GLY A 359 4.56 6.63 1.53
C GLY A 359 3.34 7.49 1.85
N ASP A 360 3.42 8.37 2.86
CA ASP A 360 2.30 9.24 3.21
C ASP A 360 2.08 10.33 2.16
N GLY A 361 0.81 10.58 1.87
CA GLY A 361 0.33 11.71 1.11
C GLY A 361 -0.14 12.82 2.04
N LEU A 362 0.28 14.05 1.78
CA LEU A 362 -0.10 15.24 2.55
C LEU A 362 -0.95 16.18 1.69
N GLY A 363 -1.86 16.91 2.31
CA GLY A 363 -2.77 17.81 1.61
C GLY A 363 -3.79 17.04 0.77
N PHE A 364 -3.84 17.26 -0.55
CA PHE A 364 -4.76 16.54 -1.44
C PHE A 364 -4.26 15.16 -1.85
N GLU A 365 -2.98 14.85 -1.64
CA GLU A 365 -2.41 13.54 -1.99
C GLU A 365 -2.97 12.44 -1.10
N LYS A 366 -3.14 11.26 -1.69
CA LYS A 366 -3.53 10.05 -0.97
C LYS A 366 -2.29 9.33 -0.49
N THR A 367 -2.34 8.79 0.72
CA THR A 367 -1.33 7.86 1.21
C THR A 367 -1.35 6.60 0.37
N ASN A 368 -0.22 6.22 -0.16
CA ASN A 368 -0.04 4.97 -0.89
C ASN A 368 1.09 4.17 -0.22
N LYS A 369 0.70 3.08 0.44
CA LYS A 369 1.60 2.16 1.14
C LYS A 369 1.80 0.85 0.39
N GLU A 370 1.19 0.70 -0.80
CA GLU A 370 1.40 -0.48 -1.63
C GLU A 370 2.86 -0.55 -2.08
N GLU A 371 3.56 -1.58 -1.66
CA GLU A 371 4.92 -1.90 -2.05
C GLU A 371 4.91 -3.23 -2.80
N LEU A 372 5.56 -3.26 -3.96
CA LEU A 372 5.71 -4.47 -4.80
C LEU A 372 6.73 -5.44 -4.20
N LEU A 373 7.73 -4.88 -3.55
CA LEU A 373 8.78 -5.67 -2.92
C LEU A 373 8.35 -6.07 -1.51
N SER A 374 8.80 -7.25 -1.08
CA SER A 374 8.53 -7.78 0.25
C SER A 374 9.80 -8.34 0.86
N PRO A 375 9.97 -8.22 2.18
CA PRO A 375 11.08 -8.83 2.88
C PRO A 375 11.14 -10.35 2.66
N ILE A 376 12.35 -10.89 2.64
CA ILE A 376 12.60 -12.31 2.34
C ILE A 376 12.84 -13.11 3.61
N GLU A 377 13.52 -12.50 4.59
CA GLU A 377 13.93 -13.15 5.83
C GLU A 377 13.46 -12.40 7.05
N THR A 378 13.15 -13.16 8.11
CA THR A 378 12.96 -12.63 9.47
C THR A 378 14.15 -13.03 10.33
N ARG A 379 14.74 -12.10 11.05
CA ARG A 379 15.86 -12.37 11.98
C ARG A 379 15.56 -11.86 13.37
N ALA A 380 15.86 -12.71 14.36
CA ALA A 380 15.82 -12.29 15.75
C ALA A 380 17.02 -11.38 16.07
N VAL A 381 16.79 -10.27 16.75
CA VAL A 381 17.84 -9.34 17.18
C VAL A 381 18.15 -9.59 18.65
N ILE A 382 19.38 -10.00 18.92
CA ILE A 382 19.85 -10.41 20.25
C ILE A 382 20.58 -9.22 20.91
N PRO A 383 20.05 -8.68 22.03
CA PRO A 383 20.70 -7.58 22.73
C PRO A 383 22.04 -8.02 23.37
N PRO A 384 23.06 -7.15 23.41
CA PRO A 384 24.28 -7.45 24.14
C PRO A 384 24.01 -7.45 25.66
N LYS A 385 24.91 -8.07 26.41
CA LYS A 385 24.82 -8.10 27.88
C LYS A 385 24.75 -6.67 28.45
N GLY A 386 23.71 -6.39 29.24
CA GLY A 386 23.54 -5.09 29.91
C GLY A 386 22.61 -4.11 29.17
N VAL A 387 22.14 -4.46 27.99
CA VAL A 387 21.08 -3.71 27.27
C VAL A 387 19.77 -4.45 27.47
N ASP A 388 18.75 -3.76 27.97
CA ASP A 388 17.42 -4.33 28.11
C ASP A 388 16.67 -4.43 26.77
N ARG A 389 15.66 -5.29 26.72
CA ARG A 389 14.88 -5.52 25.48
C ARG A 389 14.10 -4.28 25.05
N PHE A 390 13.64 -3.46 25.98
CA PHE A 390 12.87 -2.25 25.68
C PHE A 390 13.75 -1.20 24.98
N THR A 391 14.96 -0.98 25.47
CA THR A 391 15.94 -0.07 24.84
C THR A 391 16.28 -0.54 23.42
N LEU A 392 16.45 -1.86 23.21
CA LEU A 392 16.67 -2.40 21.88
C LEU A 392 15.45 -2.21 20.97
N LEU A 393 14.23 -2.46 21.49
CA LEU A 393 12.99 -2.27 20.74
C LEU A 393 12.82 -0.80 20.32
N GLN A 394 13.06 0.14 21.20
CA GLN A 394 13.01 1.57 20.87
C GLN A 394 14.03 1.95 19.78
N ALA A 395 15.23 1.42 19.84
CA ALA A 395 16.26 1.67 18.83
C ALA A 395 15.83 1.11 17.47
N LEU A 396 15.31 -0.12 17.44
CA LEU A 396 14.81 -0.76 16.23
C LEU A 396 13.57 -0.05 15.65
N ARG A 397 12.62 0.38 16.50
CA ARG A 397 11.49 1.20 16.06
C ARG A 397 11.95 2.53 15.45
N GLY A 398 13.00 3.15 16.01
CA GLY A 398 13.61 4.34 15.42
C GLY A 398 14.20 4.09 14.03
N LEU A 399 14.75 2.91 13.77
CA LEU A 399 15.21 2.50 12.44
C LEU A 399 14.07 2.11 11.51
N GLU A 400 13.00 1.52 12.03
CA GLU A 400 11.78 1.19 11.28
C GLU A 400 11.07 2.44 10.73
N GLU A 401 11.13 3.57 11.43
CA GLU A 401 10.62 4.84 10.89
C GLU A 401 11.35 5.29 9.61
N GLU A 402 12.65 4.95 9.49
CA GLU A 402 13.46 5.23 8.30
C GLU A 402 13.28 4.15 7.23
N GLU A 403 13.13 2.89 7.65
CA GLU A 403 12.95 1.71 6.80
C GLU A 403 11.71 0.90 7.24
N PRO A 404 10.51 1.25 6.76
CA PRO A 404 9.25 0.63 7.21
C PRO A 404 9.18 -0.88 6.99
N MET A 405 9.90 -1.41 5.99
CA MET A 405 9.91 -2.85 5.71
C MET A 405 10.62 -3.70 6.77
N LEU A 406 11.24 -3.09 7.78
CA LEU A 406 11.85 -3.84 8.89
C LEU A 406 10.82 -4.59 9.74
N HIS A 407 9.55 -4.19 9.73
CA HIS A 407 8.45 -4.83 10.45
C HIS A 407 8.89 -5.36 11.81
N VAL A 408 9.34 -4.45 12.69
CA VAL A 408 9.87 -4.78 14.01
C VAL A 408 8.76 -5.32 14.89
N ALA A 409 8.83 -6.58 15.28
CA ALA A 409 7.82 -7.21 16.12
C ALA A 409 8.44 -8.19 17.12
N PRO A 410 7.90 -8.34 18.33
CA PRO A 410 8.27 -9.43 19.22
C PRO A 410 7.74 -10.76 18.67
N ASP A 411 8.55 -11.81 18.73
CA ASP A 411 8.12 -13.18 18.45
C ASP A 411 7.26 -13.67 19.64
N GLU A 412 6.01 -14.01 19.40
CA GLU A 412 5.06 -14.41 20.44
C GLU A 412 5.48 -15.65 21.22
N LYS A 413 6.26 -16.57 20.61
CA LYS A 413 6.72 -17.81 21.24
C LYS A 413 7.97 -17.62 22.09
N THR A 414 8.96 -16.86 21.58
CA THR A 414 10.27 -16.69 22.23
C THR A 414 10.38 -15.36 22.98
N GLY A 415 9.54 -14.39 22.64
CA GLY A 415 9.63 -13.01 23.12
C GLY A 415 10.86 -12.27 22.59
N ASP A 416 11.57 -12.81 21.62
CA ASP A 416 12.68 -12.15 20.98
C ASP A 416 12.17 -11.07 20.01
N ILE A 417 12.92 -9.97 19.88
CA ILE A 417 12.57 -8.92 18.93
C ILE A 417 13.04 -9.37 17.56
N CYS A 418 12.11 -9.45 16.60
CA CYS A 418 12.39 -9.84 15.23
C CYS A 418 12.32 -8.63 14.29
N VAL A 419 13.12 -8.67 13.23
CA VAL A 419 13.09 -7.72 12.12
C VAL A 419 13.03 -8.49 10.80
N GLN A 420 12.34 -7.94 9.83
CA GLN A 420 12.30 -8.46 8.47
C GLN A 420 13.33 -7.75 7.61
N ILE A 421 13.99 -8.47 6.72
CA ILE A 421 15.08 -7.95 5.88
C ILE A 421 15.01 -8.53 4.47
N MET A 422 15.61 -7.79 3.52
CA MET A 422 15.75 -8.22 2.13
C MET A 422 16.97 -9.12 1.89
N GLY A 423 18.03 -8.95 2.69
CA GLY A 423 19.26 -9.71 2.51
C GLY A 423 20.32 -9.48 3.58
N GLN A 424 21.47 -10.12 3.37
CA GLN A 424 22.53 -10.15 4.37
C GLN A 424 23.23 -8.78 4.55
N ILE A 425 23.41 -8.02 3.47
CA ILE A 425 24.09 -6.72 3.54
C ILE A 425 23.26 -5.75 4.39
N GLN A 426 21.93 -5.80 4.28
CA GLN A 426 21.05 -4.99 5.11
C GLN A 426 21.22 -5.32 6.60
N THR A 427 21.45 -6.59 6.97
CA THR A 427 21.76 -6.98 8.35
C THR A 427 23.02 -6.30 8.89
N GLU A 428 24.09 -6.26 8.09
CA GLU A 428 25.35 -5.64 8.51
C GLU A 428 25.22 -4.12 8.65
N ILE A 429 24.39 -3.51 7.80
CA ILE A 429 24.12 -2.06 7.91
C ILE A 429 23.29 -1.76 9.15
N LEU A 430 22.26 -2.56 9.46
CA LEU A 430 21.49 -2.43 10.68
C LEU A 430 22.37 -2.58 11.94
N GLN A 431 23.31 -3.53 11.94
CA GLN A 431 24.28 -3.67 13.03
C GLN A 431 25.10 -2.39 13.22
N HIS A 432 25.59 -1.83 12.11
CA HIS A 432 26.38 -0.62 12.15
C HIS A 432 25.56 0.59 12.64
N LEU A 433 24.35 0.76 12.13
CA LEU A 433 23.46 1.86 12.54
C LEU A 433 23.06 1.75 14.01
N LEU A 434 22.81 0.54 14.53
CA LEU A 434 22.56 0.30 15.95
C LEU A 434 23.79 0.67 16.81
N GLU A 435 25.01 0.31 16.37
CA GLU A 435 26.23 0.66 17.07
C GLU A 435 26.53 2.17 16.99
N GLU A 436 26.47 2.77 15.81
CA GLU A 436 26.83 4.17 15.59
C GLU A 436 25.84 5.13 16.27
N ARG A 437 24.53 4.90 16.10
CA ARG A 437 23.50 5.84 16.54
C ARG A 437 23.04 5.60 17.98
N TYR A 438 23.00 4.34 18.40
CA TYR A 438 22.44 3.95 19.71
C TYR A 438 23.48 3.33 20.64
N GLY A 439 24.70 3.06 20.17
CA GLY A 439 25.75 2.41 20.97
C GLY A 439 25.47 0.93 21.27
N ILE A 440 24.56 0.29 20.55
CA ILE A 440 24.11 -1.08 20.76
C ILE A 440 24.79 -2.03 19.78
N ARG A 441 25.66 -2.91 20.26
CA ARG A 441 26.27 -3.99 19.47
C ARG A 441 25.39 -5.23 19.45
N ALA A 442 24.26 -5.14 18.76
CA ALA A 442 23.36 -6.26 18.64
C ALA A 442 23.91 -7.38 17.76
N GLN A 443 23.51 -8.62 18.04
CA GLN A 443 23.75 -9.77 17.17
C GLN A 443 22.44 -10.18 16.51
N PHE A 444 22.53 -10.66 15.27
CA PHE A 444 21.37 -11.18 14.56
C PHE A 444 21.43 -12.71 14.56
N GLY A 445 20.29 -13.31 14.86
CA GLY A 445 20.10 -14.75 14.80
C GLY A 445 20.09 -15.27 13.37
N PRO A 446 19.96 -16.60 13.19
CA PRO A 446 19.78 -17.18 11.86
C PRO A 446 18.50 -16.65 11.22
N GLY A 447 18.53 -16.45 9.89
CA GLY A 447 17.39 -16.04 9.13
C GLY A 447 16.31 -17.12 9.10
N ARG A 448 15.05 -16.72 9.21
CA ARG A 448 13.87 -17.54 8.94
C ARG A 448 13.17 -16.98 7.72
N ILE A 449 12.84 -17.82 6.78
CA ILE A 449 12.16 -17.40 5.54
C ILE A 449 10.77 -16.88 5.86
N VAL A 450 10.37 -15.81 5.20
CA VAL A 450 9.01 -15.26 5.23
C VAL A 450 8.17 -16.04 4.22
N TYR A 451 7.41 -17.01 4.68
CA TYR A 451 6.47 -17.77 3.87
C TYR A 451 5.18 -16.96 3.68
N ARG A 452 4.42 -17.30 2.63
CA ARG A 452 3.05 -16.84 2.39
C ARG A 452 2.14 -18.01 2.09
N GLU A 453 0.85 -17.79 2.12
CA GLU A 453 -0.14 -18.82 1.82
C GLU A 453 -1.13 -18.33 0.77
N THR A 454 -1.60 -19.24 -0.09
CA THR A 454 -2.65 -19.01 -1.07
C THR A 454 -3.53 -20.24 -1.22
N ILE A 455 -4.53 -20.19 -2.09
CA ILE A 455 -5.44 -21.30 -2.36
C ILE A 455 -5.34 -21.73 -3.81
N ARG A 456 -5.56 -23.01 -4.09
CA ARG A 456 -5.50 -23.56 -5.44
C ARG A 456 -6.80 -23.44 -6.22
N ARG A 457 -7.96 -23.48 -5.53
CA ARG A 457 -9.28 -23.55 -6.17
C ARG A 457 -10.25 -22.61 -5.47
N PRO A 458 -11.28 -22.13 -6.20
CA PRO A 458 -12.35 -21.36 -5.59
C PRO A 458 -13.06 -22.14 -4.49
N VAL A 459 -13.40 -21.49 -3.39
CA VAL A 459 -14.13 -22.04 -2.26
C VAL A 459 -15.05 -20.98 -1.66
N GLU A 460 -16.28 -21.39 -1.32
CA GLU A 460 -17.17 -20.54 -0.54
C GLU A 460 -16.85 -20.69 0.94
N GLY A 461 -16.52 -19.59 1.58
CA GLY A 461 -16.39 -19.48 3.02
C GLY A 461 -17.65 -18.93 3.66
N VAL A 462 -18.04 -19.50 4.79
CA VAL A 462 -19.25 -19.15 5.50
C VAL A 462 -18.96 -18.87 6.97
N GLY A 463 -19.49 -17.75 7.48
CA GLY A 463 -19.26 -17.34 8.86
C GLY A 463 -20.55 -16.91 9.53
N HIS A 464 -20.75 -17.37 10.76
CA HIS A 464 -21.93 -17.05 11.55
C HIS A 464 -21.54 -16.59 12.95
N PHE A 465 -22.22 -15.57 13.43
CA PHE A 465 -22.03 -15.05 14.77
C PHE A 465 -23.38 -14.71 15.41
N GLU A 466 -23.85 -15.60 16.29
CA GLU A 466 -25.16 -15.52 16.95
C GLU A 466 -25.05 -15.89 18.44
N PRO A 467 -24.26 -15.16 19.26
CA PRO A 467 -24.46 -15.27 20.70
C PRO A 467 -25.78 -14.61 21.12
N LEU A 468 -26.20 -14.79 22.36
CA LEU A 468 -27.45 -14.27 22.85
C LEU A 468 -27.68 -12.79 22.47
N ARG A 469 -28.79 -12.52 21.73
CA ARG A 469 -29.17 -11.19 21.21
C ARG A 469 -28.25 -10.59 20.10
N HIS A 470 -27.45 -11.41 19.46
CA HIS A 470 -26.65 -11.02 18.30
C HIS A 470 -26.97 -11.92 17.10
N TYR A 471 -26.80 -11.45 15.89
CA TYR A 471 -26.98 -12.26 14.70
C TYR A 471 -26.24 -11.65 13.52
N ALA A 472 -25.36 -12.38 12.90
CA ALA A 472 -24.80 -12.06 11.59
C ALA A 472 -24.39 -13.33 10.85
N GLU A 473 -24.72 -13.39 9.58
CA GLU A 473 -24.30 -14.45 8.67
C GLU A 473 -23.65 -13.83 7.45
N VAL A 474 -22.48 -14.32 7.05
CA VAL A 474 -21.70 -13.80 5.92
C VAL A 474 -21.22 -14.96 5.06
N HIS A 475 -21.32 -14.78 3.76
CA HIS A 475 -20.83 -15.68 2.74
C HIS A 475 -19.84 -14.96 1.84
N VAL A 476 -18.66 -15.52 1.68
CA VAL A 476 -17.60 -14.99 0.80
C VAL A 476 -17.14 -16.08 -0.16
N LEU A 477 -16.76 -15.70 -1.36
CA LEU A 477 -16.08 -16.56 -2.31
C LEU A 477 -14.61 -16.21 -2.30
N LEU A 478 -13.77 -17.18 -1.98
CA LEU A 478 -12.32 -17.08 -2.09
C LEU A 478 -11.94 -17.69 -3.44
N THR A 479 -11.31 -16.91 -4.29
CA THR A 479 -10.79 -17.39 -5.59
C THR A 479 -9.29 -17.11 -5.67
N PRO A 480 -8.50 -18.02 -6.29
CA PRO A 480 -7.10 -17.72 -6.58
C PRO A 480 -6.98 -16.40 -7.36
N GLY A 481 -6.01 -15.57 -6.99
CA GLY A 481 -5.64 -14.34 -7.67
C GLY A 481 -4.40 -14.53 -8.55
N GLU A 482 -4.06 -13.50 -9.31
CA GLU A 482 -2.82 -13.46 -10.07
C GLU A 482 -1.60 -13.40 -9.13
N PRO A 483 -0.46 -14.02 -9.48
CA PRO A 483 0.74 -13.94 -8.67
C PRO A 483 1.17 -12.50 -8.40
N GLY A 484 1.39 -12.16 -7.13
CA GLY A 484 1.74 -10.81 -6.69
C GLY A 484 0.55 -9.85 -6.58
N SER A 485 -0.70 -10.31 -6.77
CA SER A 485 -1.90 -9.46 -6.62
C SER A 485 -2.28 -9.19 -5.16
N GLY A 486 -1.66 -9.89 -4.21
CA GLY A 486 -2.02 -9.78 -2.79
C GLY A 486 -3.43 -10.26 -2.50
N VAL A 487 -4.12 -9.60 -1.56
CA VAL A 487 -5.52 -9.88 -1.23
C VAL A 487 -6.41 -8.81 -1.84
N VAL A 488 -7.25 -9.20 -2.79
CA VAL A 488 -8.19 -8.30 -3.47
C VAL A 488 -9.59 -8.53 -2.93
N ILE A 489 -10.30 -7.46 -2.55
CA ILE A 489 -11.64 -7.55 -1.98
C ILE A 489 -12.64 -6.94 -2.95
N GLU A 490 -13.68 -7.71 -3.29
CA GLU A 490 -14.73 -7.30 -4.22
C GLU A 490 -16.13 -7.51 -3.65
N ASN A 491 -17.06 -6.70 -4.15
CA ASN A 491 -18.46 -6.83 -3.83
C ASN A 491 -19.22 -7.54 -4.96
N GLY A 492 -19.61 -8.78 -4.72
CA GLY A 492 -20.49 -9.57 -5.60
C GLY A 492 -21.90 -9.73 -5.03
N CYS A 493 -22.20 -9.13 -3.87
CA CYS A 493 -23.49 -9.25 -3.22
C CYS A 493 -24.57 -8.44 -3.93
N LEU A 494 -25.68 -9.08 -4.23
CA LEU A 494 -26.81 -8.38 -4.81
C LEU A 494 -27.51 -7.52 -3.73
N PRO A 495 -28.02 -6.33 -4.09
CA PRO A 495 -28.68 -5.43 -3.13
C PRO A 495 -29.89 -6.05 -2.39
N ASN A 496 -30.53 -7.05 -2.99
CA ASN A 496 -31.67 -7.77 -2.40
C ASN A 496 -31.26 -8.91 -1.45
N MET A 497 -29.96 -9.23 -1.32
CA MET A 497 -29.50 -10.27 -0.38
C MET A 497 -29.04 -9.69 0.95
N LEU A 498 -28.42 -8.51 0.91
CA LEU A 498 -27.95 -7.81 2.10
C LEU A 498 -27.97 -6.30 1.81
N ASP A 499 -28.34 -5.50 2.80
CA ASP A 499 -28.35 -4.04 2.67
C ASP A 499 -26.95 -3.48 2.36
N SER A 500 -26.91 -2.45 1.51
CA SER A 500 -25.67 -1.84 1.03
C SER A 500 -24.77 -1.31 2.18
N ASN A 501 -25.38 -0.84 3.27
CA ASN A 501 -24.61 -0.36 4.43
C ASN A 501 -23.85 -1.50 5.12
N TRP A 502 -24.51 -2.66 5.26
CA TRP A 502 -23.86 -3.86 5.79
C TRP A 502 -22.83 -4.42 4.84
N GLN A 503 -23.09 -4.38 3.52
CA GLN A 503 -22.10 -4.76 2.51
C GLN A 503 -20.82 -3.93 2.66
N ASN A 504 -20.97 -2.59 2.72
CA ASN A 504 -19.83 -1.68 2.87
C ASN A 504 -19.04 -1.93 4.17
N LEU A 505 -19.76 -2.18 5.27
CA LEU A 505 -19.15 -2.50 6.56
C LEU A 505 -18.35 -3.81 6.49
N ILE A 506 -18.87 -4.85 5.85
CA ILE A 506 -18.17 -6.12 5.67
C ILE A 506 -16.92 -5.93 4.82
N LEU A 507 -17.03 -5.25 3.68
CA LEU A 507 -15.91 -5.00 2.78
C LEU A 507 -14.80 -4.20 3.48
N GLN A 508 -15.18 -3.18 4.25
CA GLN A 508 -14.23 -2.40 5.04
C GLN A 508 -13.51 -3.26 6.09
N ASN A 509 -14.24 -4.09 6.82
CA ASN A 509 -13.64 -4.98 7.82
C ASN A 509 -12.72 -6.04 7.19
N LEU A 510 -13.03 -6.52 5.98
CA LEU A 510 -12.18 -7.45 5.26
C LEU A 510 -10.91 -6.78 4.74
N SER A 511 -10.99 -5.53 4.28
CA SER A 511 -9.83 -4.79 3.76
C SER A 511 -8.88 -4.29 4.85
N GLN A 512 -9.37 -4.09 6.07
CA GLN A 512 -8.56 -3.59 7.19
C GLN A 512 -7.73 -4.67 7.90
N LYS A 513 -8.06 -5.94 7.72
CA LYS A 513 -7.40 -7.06 8.41
C LYS A 513 -6.38 -7.74 7.51
N THR A 514 -5.16 -7.92 7.99
CA THR A 514 -4.21 -8.86 7.39
C THR A 514 -4.71 -10.29 7.61
N HIS A 515 -5.12 -10.96 6.53
CA HIS A 515 -5.61 -12.32 6.60
C HIS A 515 -4.45 -13.31 6.72
N ARG A 516 -4.57 -14.26 7.62
CA ARG A 516 -3.58 -15.31 7.83
C ARG A 516 -4.07 -16.64 7.31
N GLY A 517 -3.17 -17.41 6.70
CA GLY A 517 -3.45 -18.75 6.21
C GLY A 517 -3.60 -19.80 7.33
N VAL A 518 -3.86 -21.03 6.96
CA VAL A 518 -4.18 -22.14 7.88
C VAL A 518 -3.09 -23.20 7.95
N LEU A 519 -2.04 -23.08 7.12
CA LEU A 519 -0.94 -24.04 7.08
C LEU A 519 0.13 -23.73 8.13
N THR A 520 0.61 -22.48 8.14
CA THR A 520 1.68 -22.01 9.05
C THR A 520 1.25 -20.78 9.84
N GLY A 521 0.09 -20.19 9.49
CA GLY A 521 -0.34 -18.88 9.98
C GLY A 521 0.37 -17.73 9.27
N ALA A 522 1.06 -18.00 8.15
CA ALA A 522 1.67 -16.98 7.32
C ALA A 522 0.61 -16.09 6.66
N GLU A 523 1.05 -14.96 6.15
CA GLU A 523 0.17 -14.00 5.49
C GLU A 523 -0.44 -14.58 4.21
N LEU A 524 -1.75 -14.37 4.04
CA LEU A 524 -2.47 -14.77 2.83
C LEU A 524 -2.11 -13.81 1.69
N THR A 525 -1.88 -14.34 0.50
CA THR A 525 -1.61 -13.57 -0.72
C THR A 525 -2.26 -14.22 -1.93
N ASP A 526 -2.39 -13.45 -3.01
CA ASP A 526 -2.90 -13.92 -4.30
C ASP A 526 -4.26 -14.60 -4.18
N VAL A 527 -5.14 -13.96 -3.40
CA VAL A 527 -6.52 -14.40 -3.17
C VAL A 527 -7.47 -13.23 -3.34
N LYS A 528 -8.50 -13.47 -4.13
CA LYS A 528 -9.61 -12.54 -4.28
C LYS A 528 -10.76 -12.99 -3.40
N ILE A 529 -11.20 -12.12 -2.51
CA ILE A 529 -12.31 -12.32 -1.58
C ILE A 529 -13.51 -11.56 -2.10
N THR A 530 -14.53 -12.25 -2.58
CA THR A 530 -15.75 -11.66 -3.10
C THR A 530 -16.89 -11.88 -2.11
N LEU A 531 -17.52 -10.81 -1.64
CA LEU A 531 -18.73 -10.92 -0.82
C LEU A 531 -19.88 -11.45 -1.67
N LEU A 532 -20.41 -12.63 -1.37
CA LEU A 532 -21.55 -13.22 -2.08
C LEU A 532 -22.89 -12.82 -1.48
N GLY A 533 -22.98 -12.75 -0.15
CA GLY A 533 -24.21 -12.46 0.54
C GLY A 533 -24.07 -12.54 2.05
N GLY A 534 -25.17 -12.36 2.72
CA GLY A 534 -25.24 -12.45 4.17
C GLY A 534 -26.65 -12.26 4.66
N LYS A 535 -26.84 -12.38 5.98
CA LYS A 535 -28.13 -12.19 6.61
C LYS A 535 -27.99 -11.41 7.90
N ALA A 536 -28.85 -10.41 8.05
CA ALA A 536 -29.01 -9.62 9.26
C ALA A 536 -30.34 -9.97 9.95
N SER A 537 -30.35 -9.93 11.27
CA SER A 537 -31.62 -9.98 12.03
C SER A 537 -32.07 -8.56 12.32
N LYS A 538 -33.32 -8.26 11.99
CA LYS A 538 -33.92 -6.93 12.25
C LYS A 538 -33.91 -6.48 13.72
N LYS A 539 -33.69 -7.39 14.69
CA LYS A 539 -33.72 -7.09 16.10
C LYS A 539 -32.39 -7.27 16.81
N HIS A 540 -31.50 -8.06 16.23
CA HIS A 540 -30.34 -8.57 16.97
C HIS A 540 -29.00 -8.33 16.27
N THR A 541 -28.97 -7.76 15.06
CA THR A 541 -27.73 -7.48 14.37
C THR A 541 -27.15 -6.14 14.79
N GLU A 542 -25.91 -6.17 15.24
CA GLU A 542 -25.08 -5.01 15.54
C GLU A 542 -23.82 -5.02 14.64
N GLY A 543 -23.16 -3.86 14.40
CA GLY A 543 -22.08 -3.77 13.42
C GLY A 543 -20.88 -4.66 13.73
N GLY A 544 -20.55 -4.83 14.99
CA GLY A 544 -19.50 -5.75 15.45
C GLY A 544 -19.76 -7.23 15.12
N ASP A 545 -21.02 -7.63 14.89
CA ASP A 545 -21.37 -9.00 14.55
C ASP A 545 -20.92 -9.36 13.15
N PHE A 546 -21.12 -8.44 12.19
CA PHE A 546 -20.67 -8.63 10.82
C PHE A 546 -19.15 -8.70 10.71
N ARG A 547 -18.40 -7.91 11.50
CA ARG A 547 -16.95 -8.04 11.57
C ARG A 547 -16.54 -9.45 11.99
N LYS A 548 -17.15 -9.95 13.07
CA LYS A 548 -16.87 -11.30 13.58
C LYS A 548 -17.31 -12.40 12.62
N ALA A 549 -18.45 -12.25 11.95
CA ALA A 549 -18.93 -13.22 10.96
C ALA A 549 -18.09 -13.21 9.68
N ALA A 550 -17.72 -12.04 9.16
CA ALA A 550 -16.91 -11.91 7.95
C ALA A 550 -15.52 -12.54 8.10
N LEU A 551 -14.82 -12.25 9.21
CA LEU A 551 -13.50 -12.85 9.46
C LEU A 551 -13.59 -14.38 9.62
N ARG A 552 -14.67 -14.89 10.26
CA ARG A 552 -14.94 -16.33 10.35
C ARG A 552 -15.26 -16.94 9.00
N ALA A 553 -15.95 -16.21 8.12
CA ALA A 553 -16.24 -16.68 6.77
C ALA A 553 -14.96 -16.90 5.97
N VAL A 554 -14.03 -15.95 5.99
CA VAL A 554 -12.73 -16.10 5.34
C VAL A 554 -11.98 -17.29 5.95
N ARG A 555 -11.88 -17.34 7.28
CA ARG A 555 -11.15 -18.41 7.96
C ARG A 555 -11.74 -19.79 7.70
N GLN A 556 -13.07 -19.93 7.74
CA GLN A 556 -13.77 -21.18 7.43
C GLN A 556 -13.55 -21.61 5.97
N GLY A 557 -13.58 -20.63 5.03
CA GLY A 557 -13.27 -20.90 3.64
C GLY A 557 -11.86 -21.44 3.44
N LEU A 558 -10.86 -20.84 4.11
CA LEU A 558 -9.48 -21.33 4.09
C LEU A 558 -9.33 -22.73 4.69
N MET A 559 -10.07 -23.05 5.75
CA MET A 559 -10.08 -24.41 6.32
C MET A 559 -10.65 -25.46 5.35
N CYS A 560 -11.55 -25.07 4.47
CA CYS A 560 -12.14 -25.93 3.44
C CYS A 560 -11.35 -25.91 2.12
N ALA A 561 -10.42 -24.98 1.94
CA ALA A 561 -9.67 -24.80 0.71
C ALA A 561 -8.50 -25.78 0.58
N GLU A 562 -8.08 -26.02 -0.66
CA GLU A 562 -6.78 -26.60 -0.96
C GLU A 562 -5.72 -25.49 -0.87
N ASN A 563 -5.07 -25.37 0.30
CA ASN A 563 -4.11 -24.32 0.58
C ASN A 563 -2.73 -24.68 0.06
N ILE A 564 -1.98 -23.69 -0.40
CA ILE A 564 -0.61 -23.79 -0.91
C ILE A 564 0.28 -22.90 -0.06
N LEU A 565 1.39 -23.46 0.42
CA LEU A 565 2.46 -22.70 1.04
C LEU A 565 3.36 -22.14 -0.05
N LEU A 566 3.63 -20.86 -0.02
CA LEU A 566 4.51 -20.14 -0.94
C LEU A 566 5.82 -19.77 -0.23
N GLU A 567 6.93 -19.89 -0.96
CA GLU A 567 8.25 -19.44 -0.53
C GLU A 567 8.81 -18.38 -1.47
N PRO A 568 9.64 -17.44 -1.00
CA PRO A 568 10.30 -16.48 -1.86
C PRO A 568 11.35 -17.19 -2.73
N VAL A 569 11.32 -16.89 -4.02
CA VAL A 569 12.23 -17.43 -5.02
C VAL A 569 13.08 -16.31 -5.60
N LEU A 570 14.37 -16.56 -5.69
CA LEU A 570 15.37 -15.64 -6.23
C LEU A 570 15.72 -16.04 -7.65
N SER A 571 15.70 -15.10 -8.58
CA SER A 571 16.37 -15.23 -9.86
C SER A 571 17.87 -15.05 -9.63
N PHE A 572 18.68 -15.92 -10.22
CA PHE A 572 20.13 -15.84 -10.11
C PHE A 572 20.81 -15.82 -11.48
N HIS A 573 21.93 -15.14 -11.53
CA HIS A 573 22.89 -15.11 -12.62
C HIS A 573 24.28 -15.41 -12.04
N LEU A 574 24.88 -16.52 -12.46
CA LEU A 574 26.16 -17.00 -11.96
C LEU A 574 27.16 -17.09 -13.11
N GLU A 575 28.20 -16.30 -13.02
CA GLU A 575 29.38 -16.36 -13.87
C GLU A 575 30.51 -17.08 -13.14
N LEU A 576 31.14 -18.03 -13.77
CA LEU A 576 32.26 -18.74 -13.16
C LEU A 576 33.15 -19.43 -14.22
N PRO A 577 34.44 -19.73 -13.87
CA PRO A 577 35.30 -20.49 -14.76
C PRO A 577 34.68 -21.86 -15.12
N LYS A 578 34.82 -22.25 -16.40
CA LYS A 578 34.26 -23.55 -16.92
C LYS A 578 34.63 -24.75 -16.07
N GLU A 579 35.85 -24.75 -15.53
CA GLU A 579 36.36 -25.81 -14.64
C GLU A 579 35.50 -26.02 -13.40
N ASN A 580 34.78 -24.99 -12.95
CA ASN A 580 33.96 -24.99 -11.75
C ASN A 580 32.46 -25.27 -12.01
N LEU A 581 32.03 -25.30 -13.29
CA LEU A 581 30.63 -25.44 -13.69
C LEU A 581 29.98 -26.72 -13.11
N GLY A 582 30.67 -27.86 -13.18
CA GLY A 582 30.12 -29.10 -12.67
C GLY A 582 29.80 -29.08 -11.17
N ARG A 583 30.59 -28.31 -10.39
CA ARG A 583 30.29 -28.08 -8.97
C ARG A 583 29.04 -27.22 -8.81
N ALA A 584 28.97 -26.09 -9.50
CA ALA A 584 27.82 -25.20 -9.44
C ALA A 584 26.51 -25.91 -9.81
N LEU A 585 26.49 -26.67 -10.91
CA LEU A 585 25.32 -27.44 -11.33
C LEU A 585 24.85 -28.42 -10.26
N ASN A 586 25.78 -29.12 -9.61
CA ASN A 586 25.45 -30.04 -8.52
C ASN A 586 24.93 -29.32 -7.28
N ASP A 587 25.51 -28.16 -6.94
CA ASP A 587 25.09 -27.37 -5.80
C ASP A 587 23.69 -26.78 -6.03
N PHE A 588 23.41 -26.17 -7.19
CA PHE A 588 22.06 -25.68 -7.53
C PHE A 588 21.00 -26.80 -7.64
N THR A 589 21.39 -27.99 -8.12
CA THR A 589 20.49 -29.16 -8.10
C THR A 589 20.10 -29.54 -6.66
N LYS A 590 21.06 -29.53 -5.72
CA LYS A 590 20.78 -29.78 -4.30
C LYS A 590 19.91 -28.67 -3.66
N MET A 591 20.04 -27.45 -4.15
CA MET A 591 19.24 -26.30 -3.72
C MET A 591 17.85 -26.27 -4.32
N SER A 592 17.44 -27.30 -5.09
CA SER A 592 16.16 -27.35 -5.80
C SER A 592 15.96 -26.21 -6.79
N ALA A 593 17.05 -25.67 -7.33
CA ALA A 593 17.01 -24.61 -8.31
C ALA A 593 16.50 -25.12 -9.68
N LYS A 594 15.76 -24.26 -10.37
CA LYS A 594 15.35 -24.43 -11.77
C LYS A 594 16.26 -23.55 -12.63
N PHE A 595 17.04 -24.12 -13.53
CA PHE A 595 18.01 -23.35 -14.30
C PHE A 595 18.06 -23.79 -15.77
N SER A 596 18.43 -22.86 -16.62
CA SER A 596 18.64 -23.10 -18.05
C SER A 596 19.97 -23.84 -18.31
N PRO A 597 20.18 -24.47 -19.48
CA PRO A 597 21.48 -24.95 -19.90
C PRO A 597 22.52 -23.83 -19.79
N ALA A 598 23.73 -24.17 -19.32
CA ALA A 598 24.79 -23.19 -19.17
C ALA A 598 25.27 -22.66 -20.53
N ASP A 599 25.39 -21.34 -20.64
CA ASP A 599 25.99 -20.66 -21.76
C ASP A 599 27.50 -20.44 -21.55
N PHE A 600 28.24 -20.18 -22.61
CA PHE A 600 29.67 -20.10 -22.57
C PHE A 600 30.21 -18.86 -23.29
N ALA A 601 30.82 -17.97 -22.54
CA ALA A 601 31.54 -16.82 -23.05
C ALA A 601 33.06 -17.02 -22.84
N GLY A 602 33.78 -17.39 -23.90
CA GLY A 602 35.21 -17.67 -23.80
C GLY A 602 35.56 -18.78 -22.81
N ASP A 603 36.24 -18.49 -21.70
CA ASP A 603 36.57 -19.44 -20.63
C ASP A 603 35.64 -19.37 -19.42
N THR A 604 34.63 -18.52 -19.51
CA THR A 604 33.59 -18.34 -18.48
C THR A 604 32.35 -19.16 -18.84
N ALA A 605 31.74 -19.81 -17.85
CA ALA A 605 30.43 -20.43 -17.95
C ALA A 605 29.41 -19.54 -17.22
N ILE A 606 28.25 -19.39 -17.82
CA ILE A 606 27.15 -18.61 -17.31
C ILE A 606 25.98 -19.56 -17.02
N LEU A 607 25.46 -19.46 -15.81
CA LEU A 607 24.31 -20.27 -15.37
C LEU A 607 23.23 -19.36 -14.82
N GLU A 608 22.02 -19.51 -15.35
CA GLU A 608 20.87 -18.70 -14.95
C GLU A 608 19.70 -19.56 -14.54
N GLY A 609 18.89 -19.00 -13.66
CA GLY A 609 17.72 -19.71 -13.18
C GLY A 609 17.09 -19.08 -11.98
N LYS A 610 16.28 -19.88 -11.32
CA LYS A 610 15.56 -19.53 -10.11
C LYS A 610 15.92 -20.50 -8.99
N VAL A 611 16.07 -20.01 -7.77
CA VAL A 611 16.43 -20.79 -6.59
C VAL A 611 15.59 -20.37 -5.39
N PRO A 612 15.08 -21.31 -4.57
CA PRO A 612 14.43 -20.96 -3.32
C PRO A 612 15.36 -20.16 -2.40
N ALA A 613 14.87 -19.06 -1.84
CA ALA A 613 15.68 -18.23 -0.95
C ALA A 613 16.15 -19.01 0.29
N SER A 614 15.37 -19.98 0.74
CA SER A 614 15.67 -20.86 1.87
C SER A 614 16.96 -21.69 1.70
N THR A 615 17.31 -22.03 0.45
CA THR A 615 18.44 -22.94 0.16
C THR A 615 19.70 -22.21 -0.28
N LEU A 616 19.60 -20.97 -0.75
CA LEU A 616 20.76 -20.21 -1.27
C LEU A 616 21.76 -19.79 -0.18
N GLY A 617 21.24 -19.34 0.97
CA GLY A 617 22.07 -18.96 2.13
C GLY A 617 23.25 -18.06 1.79
N SER A 618 24.47 -18.49 2.16
CA SER A 618 25.73 -17.77 1.92
C SER A 618 26.48 -18.22 0.66
N TYR A 619 25.78 -18.81 -0.30
CA TYR A 619 26.40 -19.45 -1.47
C TYR A 619 27.27 -18.50 -2.30
N ALA A 620 26.97 -17.21 -2.34
CA ALA A 620 27.82 -16.21 -2.98
C ALA A 620 29.27 -16.21 -2.42
N SER A 621 29.42 -16.36 -1.10
CA SER A 621 30.72 -16.46 -0.45
C SER A 621 31.42 -17.78 -0.77
N GLU A 622 30.66 -18.87 -0.92
CA GLU A 622 31.20 -20.16 -1.31
C GLU A 622 31.69 -20.13 -2.76
N VAL A 623 30.93 -19.52 -3.67
CA VAL A 623 31.33 -19.30 -5.07
C VAL A 623 32.63 -18.55 -5.12
N ALA A 624 32.73 -17.40 -4.43
CA ALA A 624 33.98 -16.64 -4.37
C ALA A 624 35.14 -17.47 -3.83
N GLY A 625 34.88 -18.32 -2.82
CA GLY A 625 35.89 -19.19 -2.20
C GLY A 625 36.44 -20.24 -3.17
N TYR A 626 35.61 -21.03 -3.82
CA TYR A 626 36.10 -22.15 -4.67
C TYR A 626 36.54 -21.69 -6.07
N THR A 627 36.11 -20.51 -6.51
CA THR A 627 36.58 -19.92 -7.78
C THR A 627 37.80 -19.03 -7.62
N GLY A 628 38.29 -18.82 -6.37
CA GLY A 628 39.38 -17.91 -6.08
C GLY A 628 39.06 -16.43 -6.37
N GLY A 629 37.79 -16.04 -6.16
CA GLY A 629 37.30 -14.68 -6.41
C GLY A 629 36.93 -14.39 -7.87
N ARG A 630 37.00 -15.40 -8.76
CA ARG A 630 36.68 -15.24 -10.19
C ARG A 630 35.21 -15.47 -10.49
N GLY A 631 34.46 -16.10 -9.57
CA GLY A 631 33.01 -16.33 -9.74
C GLY A 631 32.22 -15.14 -9.19
N LYS A 632 31.18 -14.78 -9.92
CA LYS A 632 30.24 -13.69 -9.56
C LYS A 632 28.82 -14.25 -9.53
N LEU A 633 28.13 -14.09 -8.43
CA LEU A 633 26.73 -14.47 -8.28
C LEU A 633 25.89 -13.23 -8.04
N SER A 634 25.00 -12.92 -8.95
CA SER A 634 24.00 -11.87 -8.82
C SER A 634 22.63 -12.51 -8.53
N VAL A 635 21.87 -11.97 -7.59
CA VAL A 635 20.54 -12.48 -7.24
C VAL A 635 19.55 -11.33 -7.06
N SER A 636 18.29 -11.60 -7.40
CA SER A 636 17.19 -10.68 -7.20
C SER A 636 15.90 -11.43 -6.87
N LEU A 637 14.98 -10.80 -6.12
CA LEU A 637 13.69 -11.43 -5.80
C LEU A 637 12.85 -11.57 -7.08
N SER A 638 12.55 -12.82 -7.46
CA SER A 638 11.67 -13.13 -8.58
C SER A 638 10.18 -13.02 -8.20
N GLY A 639 9.85 -13.43 -6.98
CA GLY A 639 8.50 -13.48 -6.45
C GLY A 639 8.34 -14.65 -5.49
N TYR A 640 7.10 -15.10 -5.34
CA TYR A 640 6.75 -16.25 -4.50
C TYR A 640 6.28 -17.42 -5.39
N GLU A 641 6.79 -18.63 -5.12
CA GLU A 641 6.40 -19.87 -5.81
C GLU A 641 6.00 -20.93 -4.77
N PRO A 642 5.27 -22.01 -5.17
CA PRO A 642 4.95 -23.10 -4.26
C PRO A 642 6.21 -23.67 -3.59
N CYS A 643 6.15 -23.82 -2.27
CA CYS A 643 7.28 -24.24 -1.46
C CYS A 643 7.73 -25.66 -1.83
N HIS A 644 9.00 -25.83 -2.22
CA HIS A 644 9.58 -27.08 -2.69
C HIS A 644 9.60 -28.18 -1.61
N ASN A 645 9.71 -27.81 -0.34
CA ASN A 645 9.76 -28.71 0.82
C ASN A 645 8.66 -28.42 1.83
N SER A 646 7.46 -28.09 1.36
CA SER A 646 6.33 -27.63 2.18
C SER A 646 6.06 -28.53 3.40
N ARG A 647 6.19 -29.85 3.26
CA ARG A 647 5.93 -30.79 4.35
C ARG A 647 6.89 -30.58 5.53
N GLU A 648 8.17 -30.40 5.27
CA GLU A 648 9.18 -30.15 6.32
C GLU A 648 8.91 -28.82 7.03
N VAL A 649 8.51 -27.79 6.25
CA VAL A 649 8.20 -26.46 6.79
C VAL A 649 6.95 -26.51 7.67
N LEU A 650 5.91 -27.24 7.26
CA LEU A 650 4.68 -27.43 8.04
C LEU A 650 4.95 -28.16 9.36
N ASP A 651 5.74 -29.24 9.30
CA ASP A 651 6.11 -30.03 10.49
C ASP A 651 6.93 -29.17 11.47
N ALA A 652 7.82 -28.32 10.95
CA ALA A 652 8.64 -27.39 11.76
C ALA A 652 7.84 -26.22 12.36
N ALA A 653 6.86 -25.70 11.63
CA ALA A 653 6.00 -24.60 12.09
C ALA A 653 5.09 -25.04 13.23
N GLY A 654 4.56 -26.30 13.18
CA GLY A 654 3.69 -26.86 14.20
C GLY A 654 2.48 -25.96 14.51
N TYR A 655 1.93 -25.28 13.48
CA TYR A 655 0.80 -24.40 13.63
C TYR A 655 -0.52 -25.18 13.64
N SER A 656 -1.38 -24.85 14.59
CA SER A 656 -2.72 -25.43 14.70
C SER A 656 -3.77 -24.35 14.46
N PRO A 657 -4.45 -24.33 13.31
CA PRO A 657 -5.44 -23.29 13.00
C PRO A 657 -6.67 -23.32 13.93
N ASP A 658 -6.98 -24.46 14.56
CA ASP A 658 -8.10 -24.58 15.50
C ASP A 658 -7.79 -24.01 16.88
N GLU A 659 -6.49 -23.90 17.23
CA GLU A 659 -6.04 -23.32 18.49
C GLU A 659 -5.77 -21.81 18.40
N ASP A 660 -5.81 -21.24 17.19
CA ASP A 660 -5.61 -19.81 16.96
C ASP A 660 -6.81 -19.00 17.49
N ARG A 661 -6.63 -18.40 18.65
CA ARG A 661 -7.67 -17.60 19.32
C ARG A 661 -7.94 -16.27 18.64
N TYR A 662 -6.95 -15.73 17.91
CA TYR A 662 -7.06 -14.45 17.20
C TYR A 662 -7.74 -14.59 15.84
N ASN A 663 -7.67 -15.78 15.24
CA ASN A 663 -8.29 -16.09 13.95
C ASN A 663 -9.13 -17.38 14.07
N PRO A 664 -10.25 -17.35 14.80
CA PRO A 664 -11.04 -18.54 15.08
C PRO A 664 -11.67 -19.13 13.82
N SER A 665 -11.53 -20.45 13.64
CA SER A 665 -12.12 -21.23 12.54
C SER A 665 -13.60 -21.56 12.74
N TYR A 666 -14.07 -21.53 13.97
CA TYR A 666 -15.43 -21.89 14.37
C TYR A 666 -16.42 -20.72 14.23
N SER A 667 -17.70 -21.04 14.09
CA SER A 667 -18.81 -20.10 14.17
C SER A 667 -19.60 -20.25 15.46
N VAL A 668 -20.38 -19.24 15.83
CA VAL A 668 -21.19 -19.23 17.06
C VAL A 668 -22.66 -19.15 16.67
N PHE A 669 -23.43 -20.11 17.13
CA PHE A 669 -24.90 -20.19 16.94
C PHE A 669 -25.63 -20.10 18.28
N CYS A 670 -26.86 -19.61 18.29
CA CYS A 670 -27.71 -19.61 19.46
C CYS A 670 -28.52 -20.90 19.54
N SER A 671 -28.29 -21.69 20.58
CA SER A 671 -29.10 -22.87 20.88
C SER A 671 -29.62 -22.77 22.29
N HIS A 672 -30.97 -22.83 22.47
CA HIS A 672 -31.63 -22.73 23.77
C HIS A 672 -31.23 -21.51 24.61
N GLY A 673 -30.92 -20.38 23.96
CA GLY A 673 -30.53 -19.14 24.64
C GLY A 673 -29.06 -19.09 25.10
N ALA A 674 -28.24 -20.03 24.68
CA ALA A 674 -26.79 -20.04 24.90
C ALA A 674 -26.03 -20.07 23.58
N GLY A 675 -24.87 -19.36 23.52
CA GLY A 675 -23.98 -19.45 22.39
C GLY A 675 -23.35 -20.85 22.29
N THR A 676 -23.52 -21.51 21.16
CA THR A 676 -22.97 -22.85 20.87
C THR A 676 -21.91 -22.71 19.77
N ILE A 677 -20.73 -23.26 20.02
CA ILE A 677 -19.63 -23.29 19.03
C ILE A 677 -19.92 -24.41 18.05
N VAL A 678 -19.88 -24.07 16.75
CA VAL A 678 -19.95 -25.00 15.63
C VAL A 678 -18.64 -24.93 14.88
N THR A 679 -17.96 -26.06 14.74
CA THR A 679 -16.67 -26.19 14.07
C THR A 679 -16.79 -25.95 12.57
N TRP A 680 -15.69 -25.51 11.95
CA TRP A 680 -15.62 -25.09 10.55
C TRP A 680 -16.19 -26.12 9.55
N ASP A 681 -16.04 -27.40 9.80
CA ASP A 681 -16.53 -28.51 8.98
C ASP A 681 -18.05 -28.70 9.05
N HIS A 682 -18.71 -28.21 10.11
CA HIS A 682 -20.14 -28.34 10.33
C HIS A 682 -20.90 -27.02 10.10
N VAL A 683 -20.25 -25.88 10.07
CA VAL A 683 -20.90 -24.55 9.94
C VAL A 683 -21.81 -24.49 8.74
N ARG A 684 -21.38 -25.00 7.58
CA ARG A 684 -22.11 -24.92 6.32
C ARG A 684 -23.51 -25.57 6.40
N SER A 685 -23.66 -26.64 7.17
CA SER A 685 -24.95 -27.31 7.35
C SER A 685 -25.95 -26.54 8.22
N HIS A 686 -25.51 -25.50 8.93
CA HIS A 686 -26.30 -24.67 9.82
C HIS A 686 -26.64 -23.30 9.21
N MET A 687 -26.11 -22.98 8.03
CA MET A 687 -26.34 -21.69 7.39
C MET A 687 -27.75 -21.57 6.83
N GLN A 688 -28.26 -20.34 6.84
CA GLN A 688 -29.61 -20.03 6.43
C GLN A 688 -29.69 -19.40 5.03
N VAL A 689 -28.61 -18.80 4.56
CA VAL A 689 -28.50 -18.18 3.22
C VAL A 689 -27.97 -19.19 2.22
N ASP A 690 -28.63 -19.32 1.07
CA ASP A 690 -28.10 -20.03 -0.10
C ASP A 690 -27.70 -19.00 -1.16
N THR A 691 -26.40 -18.81 -1.38
CA THR A 691 -25.86 -17.88 -2.38
C THR A 691 -26.03 -18.38 -3.81
N GLY A 692 -26.40 -19.66 -3.97
CA GLY A 692 -26.49 -20.32 -5.27
C GLY A 692 -25.13 -20.77 -5.84
N TRP A 693 -24.02 -20.36 -5.21
CA TRP A 693 -22.71 -20.84 -5.61
C TRP A 693 -22.55 -22.34 -5.30
N ARG A 694 -21.97 -23.06 -6.21
CA ARG A 694 -21.69 -24.50 -6.02
C ARG A 694 -20.27 -24.77 -6.48
N GLN A 695 -19.54 -25.55 -5.71
CA GLN A 695 -18.23 -26.01 -6.11
C GLN A 695 -18.38 -26.89 -7.35
N GLU A 696 -17.72 -26.53 -8.41
CA GLU A 696 -17.69 -27.35 -9.62
C GLU A 696 -17.05 -28.70 -9.29
N PRO A 697 -17.63 -29.79 -9.82
CA PRO A 697 -16.99 -31.10 -9.71
C PRO A 697 -15.61 -31.01 -10.35
N GLU A 698 -14.65 -31.76 -9.82
CA GLU A 698 -13.27 -31.79 -10.31
C GLU A 698 -13.28 -32.02 -11.84
N ASP A 699 -13.01 -30.97 -12.59
CA ASP A 699 -12.57 -31.10 -13.98
C ASP A 699 -11.07 -31.43 -13.93
N PRO A 700 -10.66 -32.65 -14.32
CA PRO A 700 -9.26 -33.00 -14.35
C PRO A 700 -8.43 -32.13 -15.32
N LYS A 701 -9.08 -31.29 -16.14
CA LYS A 701 -8.46 -30.35 -17.08
C LYS A 701 -8.49 -28.90 -16.65
N ALA A 702 -9.23 -28.54 -15.60
CA ALA A 702 -9.24 -27.18 -15.07
C ALA A 702 -8.02 -26.98 -14.19
N HIS A 703 -6.93 -26.58 -14.79
CA HIS A 703 -5.74 -26.10 -14.06
C HIS A 703 -5.98 -24.67 -13.60
N TYR A 704 -6.59 -24.49 -12.43
CA TYR A 704 -6.71 -23.15 -11.82
C TYR A 704 -5.35 -22.61 -11.36
N LEU A 705 -4.44 -23.49 -10.98
CA LEU A 705 -3.03 -23.21 -10.76
C LEU A 705 -2.26 -24.48 -11.09
N SER A 706 -1.68 -24.59 -12.28
CA SER A 706 -0.67 -25.61 -12.56
C SER A 706 0.59 -25.28 -11.76
N ASP A 707 1.46 -26.24 -11.53
CA ASP A 707 2.78 -25.97 -10.96
C ASP A 707 3.57 -24.96 -11.82
N ASP A 708 3.18 -24.79 -13.11
CA ASP A 708 3.74 -23.82 -14.06
C ASP A 708 3.13 -22.42 -13.94
N TYR A 709 2.03 -22.23 -13.22
CA TYR A 709 1.38 -20.93 -13.06
C TYR A 709 2.28 -19.90 -12.35
N TYR A 710 3.13 -20.34 -11.44
CA TYR A 710 4.11 -19.51 -10.75
C TYR A 710 5.50 -19.54 -11.41
N THR A 711 5.70 -20.31 -12.47
CA THR A 711 6.88 -20.21 -13.30
C THR A 711 6.71 -19.06 -14.26
N PHE A 712 7.27 -17.91 -13.88
CA PHE A 712 7.48 -16.79 -14.79
C PHE A 712 8.45 -17.24 -15.89
N THR A 713 7.93 -17.79 -16.96
CA THR A 713 8.66 -17.71 -18.22
C THR A 713 8.51 -16.29 -18.72
N ALA A 714 9.62 -15.62 -18.95
CA ALA A 714 9.69 -14.37 -19.71
C ALA A 714 9.41 -14.65 -21.20
N GLU A 715 8.36 -15.40 -21.49
CA GLU A 715 7.86 -15.62 -22.82
C GLU A 715 6.64 -14.74 -23.04
N ALA A 716 6.89 -13.72 -23.85
CA ALA A 716 5.97 -13.03 -24.73
C ALA A 716 4.50 -13.03 -24.31
N ILE A 717 4.03 -11.90 -23.83
CA ILE A 717 2.67 -11.48 -24.15
C ILE A 717 2.62 -11.30 -25.66
N ASP A 718 2.24 -12.36 -26.36
CA ASP A 718 1.92 -12.33 -27.77
C ASP A 718 0.51 -11.71 -27.90
N ASP A 719 0.45 -10.39 -28.00
CA ASP A 719 -0.73 -9.65 -28.39
C ASP A 719 -0.97 -9.85 -29.91
N THR A 720 -1.29 -11.08 -30.30
CA THR A 720 -1.93 -11.26 -31.59
C THR A 720 -3.44 -11.20 -31.42
N PRO A 721 -4.13 -10.27 -32.09
CA PRO A 721 -5.57 -10.23 -32.07
C PRO A 721 -6.10 -11.46 -32.78
N VAL A 722 -6.81 -12.32 -32.06
CA VAL A 722 -7.59 -13.41 -32.65
C VAL A 722 -8.71 -12.77 -33.47
N LEU A 723 -8.60 -12.91 -34.81
CA LEU A 723 -9.67 -12.59 -35.73
C LEU A 723 -10.88 -13.47 -35.43
N ASP A 724 -11.97 -12.82 -35.12
CA ASP A 724 -13.29 -13.37 -34.92
C ASP A 724 -13.84 -13.92 -36.22
N ASP A 725 -13.78 -15.24 -36.42
CA ASP A 725 -14.54 -15.94 -37.45
C ASP A 725 -15.85 -16.44 -36.83
N GLY A 726 -16.91 -15.73 -37.20
CA GLY A 726 -18.27 -15.93 -36.77
C GLY A 726 -18.85 -17.32 -36.94
N LEU A 727 -19.94 -17.52 -36.21
CA LEU A 727 -20.99 -18.51 -36.29
C LEU A 727 -20.83 -19.79 -35.47
N SER A 728 -21.43 -19.79 -34.28
CA SER A 728 -22.35 -20.87 -33.88
C SER A 728 -23.28 -20.42 -32.76
N GLU A 729 -24.56 -20.45 -33.04
CA GLU A 729 -25.63 -20.25 -32.06
C GLU A 729 -25.60 -21.33 -30.99
N ASP A 730 -25.59 -20.92 -29.73
CA ASP A 730 -25.51 -21.85 -28.59
C ASP A 730 -26.93 -22.08 -28.02
N PRO A 731 -27.45 -23.31 -28.04
CA PRO A 731 -28.81 -23.64 -27.57
C PRO A 731 -28.98 -23.66 -26.02
N GLU A 732 -27.92 -23.41 -25.27
CA GLU A 732 -27.98 -23.54 -23.80
C GLU A 732 -28.54 -22.30 -23.06
N LYS A 733 -28.74 -21.15 -23.72
CA LYS A 733 -29.27 -19.96 -23.04
C LYS A 733 -30.74 -20.07 -22.55
N GLU A 734 -31.53 -20.89 -23.18
CA GLU A 734 -32.95 -21.06 -22.76
C GLU A 734 -33.15 -21.92 -21.52
N SER A 735 -32.19 -22.84 -21.19
CA SER A 735 -32.30 -23.70 -20.02
C SER A 735 -31.94 -23.00 -18.71
N HIS A 736 -31.03 -21.99 -18.76
CA HIS A 736 -30.61 -21.24 -17.59
C HIS A 736 -31.66 -20.26 -17.03
N ASP A 737 -32.49 -19.68 -17.91
CA ASP A 737 -33.53 -18.75 -17.49
C ASP A 737 -34.76 -19.46 -16.87
N ALA A 738 -35.03 -20.70 -17.28
CA ALA A 738 -36.10 -21.50 -16.66
C ALA A 738 -35.70 -21.98 -15.26
N ALA A 739 -34.45 -22.39 -15.09
CA ALA A 739 -33.90 -22.80 -13.79
C ALA A 739 -33.81 -21.64 -12.78
N ARG A 740 -33.54 -20.40 -13.31
CA ARG A 740 -33.48 -19.19 -12.48
C ARG A 740 -34.86 -18.75 -11.97
N LYS A 741 -35.93 -18.95 -12.78
CA LYS A 741 -37.32 -18.65 -12.37
C LYS A 741 -37.87 -19.64 -11.34
N SER A 742 -37.53 -20.92 -11.42
CA SER A 742 -37.98 -21.93 -10.46
C SER A 742 -37.26 -21.78 -9.10
N ARG A 743 -35.98 -21.40 -9.08
CA ARG A 743 -35.24 -21.15 -7.84
C ARG A 743 -35.69 -19.91 -7.09
N GLY A 744 -36.14 -18.86 -7.78
CA GLY A 744 -36.70 -17.66 -7.15
C GLY A 744 -38.00 -17.90 -6.43
N ALA A 745 -38.82 -18.87 -6.88
CA ALA A 745 -40.07 -19.25 -6.22
C ALA A 745 -39.81 -20.02 -4.91
N ASP A 746 -38.85 -20.96 -4.90
CA ASP A 746 -38.49 -21.76 -3.72
C ASP A 746 -37.86 -20.91 -2.60
N PHE A 747 -37.14 -19.85 -2.99
CA PHE A 747 -36.57 -18.90 -2.05
C PHE A 747 -37.62 -18.01 -1.38
N ARG A 748 -38.59 -17.50 -2.15
CA ARG A 748 -39.72 -16.71 -1.61
C ARG A 748 -40.60 -17.51 -0.65
N ASP A 749 -40.82 -18.80 -0.93
CA ASP A 749 -41.64 -19.68 -0.07
C ASP A 749 -40.87 -19.99 1.25
N ARG A 750 -39.56 -20.11 1.24
CA ARG A 750 -38.76 -20.26 2.47
C ARG A 750 -38.74 -18.98 3.30
N GLU A 751 -38.64 -17.83 2.64
CA GLU A 751 -38.67 -16.53 3.33
C GLU A 751 -40.04 -16.23 3.92
N ALA A 752 -41.12 -16.59 3.22
CA ALA A 752 -42.49 -16.49 3.75
C ALA A 752 -42.73 -17.42 4.96
N ALA A 753 -42.17 -18.63 4.94
CA ALA A 753 -42.23 -19.55 6.06
C ALA A 753 -41.43 -19.03 7.28
N HIS A 754 -40.31 -18.38 7.06
CA HIS A 754 -39.51 -17.77 8.12
C HIS A 754 -40.19 -16.56 8.75
N GLN A 755 -40.80 -15.69 7.92
CA GLN A 755 -41.60 -14.54 8.39
C GLN A 755 -42.84 -15.00 9.18
N ALA A 756 -43.45 -16.13 8.80
CA ALA A 756 -44.54 -16.72 9.55
C ALA A 756 -44.08 -17.20 10.95
N ALA A 757 -42.95 -17.88 11.02
CA ALA A 757 -42.36 -18.34 12.29
C ALA A 757 -41.94 -17.16 13.18
N GLU A 758 -41.40 -16.09 12.62
CA GLU A 758 -41.05 -14.88 13.35
C GLU A 758 -42.26 -14.15 13.93
N LYS A 759 -43.35 -14.16 13.18
CA LYS A 759 -44.63 -13.60 13.64
C LYS A 759 -45.25 -14.41 14.79
N GLU A 760 -45.15 -15.73 14.75
CA GLU A 760 -45.62 -16.63 15.80
C GLU A 760 -44.78 -16.43 17.09
N LEU A 761 -43.47 -16.23 16.95
CA LEU A 761 -42.57 -15.92 18.06
C LEU A 761 -42.93 -14.58 18.72
N MET A 762 -43.31 -13.56 17.92
CA MET A 762 -43.75 -12.26 18.42
C MET A 762 -45.07 -12.36 19.18
N GLU A 763 -46.00 -13.16 18.70
CA GLU A 763 -47.28 -13.38 19.39
C GLU A 763 -47.06 -14.08 20.74
N ILE A 764 -46.12 -15.02 20.82
CA ILE A 764 -45.71 -15.68 22.06
C ILE A 764 -45.06 -14.68 23.04
N PHE A 765 -44.24 -13.79 22.53
CA PHE A 765 -43.58 -12.76 23.32
C PHE A 765 -44.58 -11.74 23.91
N GLU A 766 -45.52 -11.23 23.07
CA GLU A 766 -46.56 -10.32 23.54
C GLU A 766 -47.51 -10.99 24.57
N LYS A 767 -47.70 -12.29 24.46
CA LYS A 767 -48.49 -13.07 25.39
C LYS A 767 -47.81 -13.29 26.73
N THR A 768 -46.48 -13.32 26.73
CA THR A 768 -45.69 -13.60 27.93
C THR A 768 -45.31 -12.34 28.71
N TYR A 769 -45.06 -11.22 28.01
CA TYR A 769 -44.54 -9.98 28.58
C TYR A 769 -45.40 -8.74 28.43
N GLY A 770 -46.61 -8.85 27.80
CA GLY A 770 -47.55 -7.76 27.61
C GLY A 770 -47.29 -6.88 26.40
N LYS A 771 -48.36 -6.23 25.87
CA LYS A 771 -48.26 -5.35 24.71
C LYS A 771 -47.41 -4.11 24.98
N ILE A 772 -46.44 -3.85 24.09
CA ILE A 772 -45.64 -2.60 24.10
C ILE A 772 -46.61 -1.43 23.75
N PRO A 773 -46.71 -0.37 24.55
CA PRO A 773 -47.58 0.76 24.25
C PRO A 773 -47.06 1.56 23.07
N THR A 774 -47.73 1.45 21.94
CA THR A 774 -47.49 2.23 20.73
C THR A 774 -48.10 3.61 20.87
N ARG A 775 -47.32 4.61 21.24
CA ARG A 775 -47.62 5.99 20.92
C ARG A 775 -46.50 6.47 19.98
N LEU A 776 -46.67 6.18 18.70
CA LEU A 776 -45.85 6.73 17.63
C LEU A 776 -46.49 8.05 17.18
N ARG A 777 -45.88 9.16 17.51
CA ARG A 777 -45.95 10.40 16.71
C ARG A 777 -45.17 10.13 15.42
N ASN A 778 -45.65 10.66 14.29
CA ASN A 778 -45.10 10.44 12.98
C ASN A 778 -43.66 11.02 12.90
N PRO A 779 -42.62 10.20 12.72
CA PRO A 779 -41.20 10.65 12.81
C PRO A 779 -40.80 11.65 11.71
N GLU A 780 -41.54 11.72 10.62
CA GLU A 780 -41.29 12.63 9.51
C GLU A 780 -41.49 14.11 9.88
N ASN A 781 -42.43 14.42 10.75
CA ASN A 781 -42.72 15.80 11.16
C ASN A 781 -41.69 16.33 12.18
N GLU A 782 -41.14 15.47 13.05
CA GLU A 782 -40.08 15.90 14.02
C GLU A 782 -38.71 16.08 13.33
N ARG A 783 -38.44 15.32 12.25
CA ARG A 783 -37.22 15.45 11.49
C ARG A 783 -37.19 16.78 10.68
N LEU A 784 -38.35 17.22 10.16
CA LEU A 784 -38.45 18.51 9.47
C LEU A 784 -38.17 19.69 10.42
N ASP A 785 -38.67 19.61 11.67
CA ASP A 785 -38.44 20.64 12.69
C ASP A 785 -37.01 20.70 13.21
N LEU A 786 -36.26 19.58 13.17
CA LEU A 786 -34.85 19.50 13.56
C LEU A 786 -33.87 19.91 12.43
N LEU A 787 -34.33 19.87 11.18
CA LEU A 787 -33.51 20.14 9.99
C LEU A 787 -33.76 21.50 9.31
N GLU A 788 -34.75 22.29 9.78
CA GLU A 788 -34.96 23.62 9.22
C GLU A 788 -33.93 24.60 9.77
N PRO A 789 -33.06 25.16 8.89
CA PRO A 789 -32.23 26.33 9.27
C PRO A 789 -33.17 27.52 9.48
N LEU A 790 -32.96 28.30 10.53
CA LEU A 790 -33.60 29.61 10.67
C LEU A 790 -33.30 30.42 9.41
N GLU A 791 -34.27 30.51 8.50
CA GLU A 791 -34.19 31.42 7.33
C GLU A 791 -34.14 32.85 7.83
N GLU A 792 -32.99 33.50 7.69
CA GLU A 792 -32.89 34.93 7.67
C GLU A 792 -33.74 35.46 6.50
N LYS A 793 -34.76 36.21 6.84
CA LYS A 793 -35.64 36.91 5.90
C LYS A 793 -34.85 37.89 5.10
N GLU A 794 -34.32 37.53 3.97
CA GLU A 794 -33.92 38.47 2.92
C GLU A 794 -35.11 38.82 2.07
N LYS A 795 -35.51 40.07 2.18
CA LYS A 795 -36.45 40.75 1.28
C LYS A 795 -35.69 41.16 0.01
N GLY A 796 -36.24 40.78 -1.15
CA GLY A 796 -35.91 41.46 -2.40
C GLY A 796 -36.27 40.68 -3.67
N PRO A 797 -36.88 41.25 -4.69
CA PRO A 797 -37.47 40.55 -5.82
C PRO A 797 -36.49 40.31 -6.96
N GLY A 798 -36.55 39.15 -7.47
CA GLY A 798 -36.40 38.62 -8.79
C GLY A 798 -35.48 39.28 -9.83
N ASP A 799 -34.40 38.54 -10.16
CA ASP A 799 -33.78 38.61 -11.48
C ASP A 799 -33.47 37.15 -11.97
N PRO A 800 -34.02 36.73 -13.14
CA PRO A 800 -33.88 35.37 -13.64
C PRO A 800 -32.45 34.93 -14.00
N LYS A 801 -31.52 35.90 -14.09
CA LYS A 801 -30.11 35.62 -14.37
C LYS A 801 -29.29 35.12 -13.17
N TYR A 802 -29.83 35.24 -11.94
CA TYR A 802 -29.16 34.76 -10.72
C TYR A 802 -29.45 33.29 -10.41
N ALA A 803 -30.57 32.77 -10.91
CA ALA A 803 -30.96 31.38 -10.70
C ALA A 803 -30.04 30.34 -11.45
N ALA A 804 -29.42 30.76 -12.56
CA ALA A 804 -28.56 29.88 -13.35
C ALA A 804 -27.14 29.72 -12.81
N LYS A 805 -26.71 30.57 -11.85
CA LYS A 805 -25.36 30.50 -11.24
C LYS A 805 -25.31 29.69 -9.93
N LYS A 806 -26.47 29.29 -9.38
CA LYS A 806 -26.57 28.52 -8.13
C LYS A 806 -26.65 27.00 -8.34
N ALA A 807 -26.58 26.52 -9.58
CA ALA A 807 -26.60 25.12 -9.95
C ALA A 807 -25.20 24.50 -10.21
N ALA A 808 -24.12 25.14 -9.75
CA ALA A 808 -22.81 24.51 -9.71
C ALA A 808 -22.76 23.60 -8.47
N LYS A 809 -22.56 22.31 -8.69
CA LYS A 809 -22.39 21.22 -7.70
C LYS A 809 -21.71 21.72 -6.42
N ARG A 810 -22.45 21.84 -5.33
CA ARG A 810 -21.87 21.78 -3.99
C ARG A 810 -21.67 20.31 -3.65
N GLU A 811 -20.47 19.92 -3.35
CA GLU A 811 -20.19 18.62 -2.72
C GLU A 811 -21.02 18.52 -1.43
N PRO A 812 -21.61 17.36 -1.11
CA PRO A 812 -22.35 17.17 0.13
C PRO A 812 -21.40 17.42 1.31
N LEU A 813 -21.78 18.33 2.20
CA LEU A 813 -21.07 18.62 3.45
C LEU A 813 -21.14 17.36 4.32
N ALA A 814 -19.99 16.90 4.83
CA ALA A 814 -19.94 15.78 5.77
C ALA A 814 -20.72 16.13 7.06
N GLU A 815 -21.42 15.15 7.62
CA GLU A 815 -22.23 15.30 8.84
C GLU A 815 -21.55 14.56 9.99
N TYR A 816 -21.22 15.27 11.07
CA TYR A 816 -20.57 14.74 12.26
C TYR A 816 -21.54 14.61 13.42
N LEU A 817 -21.41 13.54 14.20
CA LEU A 817 -22.15 13.33 15.46
C LEU A 817 -21.15 13.16 16.62
N LEU A 818 -21.10 14.13 17.51
CA LEU A 818 -20.34 14.08 18.76
C LEU A 818 -21.25 13.52 19.85
N VAL A 819 -20.76 12.54 20.62
CA VAL A 819 -21.56 11.85 21.64
C VAL A 819 -20.83 11.87 22.97
N ASP A 820 -21.45 12.42 24.04
CA ASP A 820 -20.97 12.25 25.40
C ASP A 820 -21.31 10.83 25.91
N GLY A 821 -20.28 9.98 25.98
CA GLY A 821 -20.48 8.56 26.26
C GLY A 821 -21.07 8.26 27.62
N TYR A 822 -20.58 8.88 28.70
CA TYR A 822 -21.13 8.62 30.02
C TYR A 822 -22.50 9.25 30.22
N ASN A 823 -22.74 10.41 29.63
CA ASN A 823 -24.02 11.08 29.69
C ASN A 823 -25.11 10.21 29.01
N ILE A 824 -24.80 9.60 27.88
CA ILE A 824 -25.70 8.68 27.17
C ILE A 824 -25.88 7.36 27.95
N ILE A 825 -24.82 6.76 28.49
CA ILE A 825 -24.89 5.52 29.27
C ILE A 825 -25.85 5.69 30.46
N TYR A 826 -25.75 6.79 31.18
CA TYR A 826 -26.63 7.02 32.32
C TYR A 826 -28.05 7.49 31.96
N ALA A 827 -28.24 8.06 30.76
CA ALA A 827 -29.53 8.47 30.29
C ALA A 827 -30.39 7.30 29.73
N TRP A 828 -29.77 6.27 29.17
CA TRP A 828 -30.48 5.12 28.63
C TRP A 828 -30.66 4.02 29.67
N ALA A 829 -31.88 3.62 29.96
CA ALA A 829 -32.18 2.67 31.03
C ALA A 829 -31.41 1.34 30.90
N GLU A 830 -31.30 0.80 29.70
CA GLU A 830 -30.62 -0.48 29.44
C GLU A 830 -29.11 -0.39 29.71
N LEU A 831 -28.45 0.70 29.30
CA LEU A 831 -27.03 0.90 29.51
C LEU A 831 -26.71 1.29 30.96
N ARG A 832 -27.58 2.06 31.58
CA ARG A 832 -27.47 2.44 33.00
C ARG A 832 -27.50 1.23 33.90
N ASP A 833 -28.46 0.32 33.69
CA ASP A 833 -28.63 -0.90 34.48
C ASP A 833 -27.41 -1.83 34.30
N LEU A 834 -26.84 -1.88 33.09
CA LEU A 834 -25.58 -2.59 32.81
C LEU A 834 -24.38 -1.91 33.49
N ALA A 835 -24.33 -0.58 33.50
CA ALA A 835 -23.23 0.20 34.07
C ALA A 835 -23.13 0.07 35.60
N ILE A 836 -24.23 -0.25 36.28
CA ILE A 836 -24.24 -0.53 37.75
C ILE A 836 -23.46 -1.81 38.05
N THR A 837 -23.49 -2.79 37.13
CA THR A 837 -22.84 -4.09 37.32
C THR A 837 -21.44 -4.09 36.67
N ASP A 838 -21.30 -3.58 35.46
CA ASP A 838 -20.05 -3.50 34.70
C ASP A 838 -20.05 -2.29 33.78
N ILE A 839 -19.30 -1.26 34.15
CA ILE A 839 -19.19 -0.01 33.38
C ILE A 839 -18.46 -0.24 32.03
N LYS A 840 -17.53 -1.22 31.94
CA LYS A 840 -16.82 -1.56 30.72
C LYS A 840 -17.79 -2.21 29.71
N ALA A 841 -18.61 -3.16 30.16
CA ALA A 841 -19.63 -3.78 29.33
C ALA A 841 -20.66 -2.74 28.82
N ALA A 842 -21.00 -1.73 29.61
CA ALA A 842 -21.90 -0.66 29.19
C ALA A 842 -21.26 0.24 28.12
N ARG A 843 -19.96 0.53 28.24
CA ARG A 843 -19.20 1.26 27.20
C ARG A 843 -19.15 0.48 25.90
N ASP A 844 -18.72 -0.78 25.96
CA ASP A 844 -18.61 -1.65 24.79
C ASP A 844 -19.97 -1.78 24.06
N LYS A 845 -21.06 -1.86 24.80
CA LYS A 845 -22.39 -1.90 24.24
C LYS A 845 -22.81 -0.58 23.59
N LEU A 846 -22.48 0.57 24.17
CA LEU A 846 -22.74 1.87 23.56
C LEU A 846 -21.92 2.03 22.26
N ILE A 847 -20.66 1.61 22.28
CA ILE A 847 -19.80 1.60 21.11
C ILE A 847 -20.44 0.79 19.99
N ASP A 848 -20.89 -0.43 20.26
CA ASP A 848 -21.54 -1.29 19.26
C ASP A 848 -22.82 -0.64 18.69
N ILE A 849 -23.65 -0.01 19.53
CA ILE A 849 -24.87 0.69 19.07
C ILE A 849 -24.53 1.85 18.13
N LEU A 850 -23.49 2.62 18.45
CA LEU A 850 -23.08 3.77 17.65
C LEU A 850 -22.35 3.37 16.37
N CYS A 851 -21.61 2.27 16.38
CA CYS A 851 -21.03 1.67 15.17
C CYS A 851 -22.13 1.27 14.17
N ASP A 852 -23.17 0.61 14.65
CA ASP A 852 -24.34 0.30 13.84
C ASP A 852 -24.98 1.55 13.24
N TYR A 853 -25.20 2.55 14.08
CA TYR A 853 -25.83 3.80 13.66
C TYR A 853 -24.97 4.56 12.62
N ALA A 854 -23.66 4.64 12.82
CA ALA A 854 -22.75 5.26 11.87
C ALA A 854 -22.83 4.58 10.49
N GLY A 855 -22.84 3.25 10.46
CA GLY A 855 -22.97 2.48 9.22
C GLY A 855 -24.31 2.71 8.47
N ILE A 856 -25.39 2.93 9.22
CA ILE A 856 -26.74 3.15 8.65
C ILE A 856 -26.93 4.61 8.22
N SER A 857 -26.51 5.56 9.04
CA SER A 857 -26.84 6.98 8.85
C SER A 857 -25.84 7.72 7.95
N GLY A 858 -24.62 7.19 7.82
CA GLY A 858 -23.53 7.89 7.14
C GLY A 858 -22.90 9.04 7.94
N PHE A 859 -23.27 9.18 9.23
CA PHE A 859 -22.63 10.13 10.14
C PHE A 859 -21.20 9.69 10.47
N LEU A 860 -20.30 10.68 10.55
CA LEU A 860 -18.99 10.49 11.17
C LEU A 860 -19.16 10.68 12.69
N VAL A 861 -19.14 9.57 13.44
CA VAL A 861 -19.46 9.58 14.87
C VAL A 861 -18.17 9.67 15.70
N ILE A 862 -18.15 10.61 16.66
CA ILE A 862 -17.08 10.78 17.64
C ILE A 862 -17.69 10.58 19.02
N LEU A 863 -17.33 9.50 19.70
CA LEU A 863 -17.78 9.14 21.04
C LEU A 863 -16.74 9.54 22.06
N VAL A 864 -17.11 10.35 23.07
CA VAL A 864 -16.19 10.91 24.04
C VAL A 864 -16.48 10.36 25.44
N PHE A 865 -15.44 9.93 26.17
CA PHE A 865 -15.49 9.49 27.54
C PHE A 865 -14.51 10.29 28.43
N ASP A 866 -14.93 10.60 29.66
CA ASP A 866 -14.05 11.22 30.65
C ASP A 866 -12.99 10.27 31.18
N ALA A 867 -11.72 10.69 31.17
CA ALA A 867 -10.57 9.90 31.61
C ALA A 867 -10.46 9.69 33.12
N TYR A 868 -11.14 10.52 33.97
CA TYR A 868 -11.02 10.39 35.40
C TYR A 868 -11.50 9.05 35.96
N ARG A 869 -12.15 8.24 35.17
CA ARG A 869 -12.60 6.87 35.52
C ARG A 869 -11.75 5.76 34.83
N VAL A 870 -10.65 6.14 34.15
CA VAL A 870 -9.69 5.23 33.55
C VAL A 870 -8.30 5.55 34.12
N PRO A 871 -7.62 4.65 34.82
CA PRO A 871 -6.28 4.93 35.36
C PRO A 871 -5.26 5.07 34.26
N GLY A 872 -4.59 6.23 34.14
CA GLY A 872 -3.50 6.39 33.17
C GLY A 872 -3.23 7.76 32.59
N GLY A 873 -4.15 8.71 32.62
CA GLY A 873 -3.85 10.16 32.51
C GLY A 873 -3.51 10.79 31.16
N ALA A 874 -3.39 10.04 30.05
CA ALA A 874 -3.18 10.60 28.72
C ALA A 874 -4.47 10.59 27.88
N ARG A 875 -4.56 11.45 26.84
CA ARG A 875 -5.66 11.40 25.90
C ARG A 875 -5.48 10.19 24.98
N GLU A 876 -6.47 9.32 24.91
CA GLU A 876 -6.50 8.17 24.04
C GLU A 876 -7.63 8.35 23.02
N VAL A 877 -7.31 8.14 21.74
CA VAL A 877 -8.30 8.12 20.67
C VAL A 877 -8.18 6.78 19.97
N THR A 878 -9.24 5.99 19.98
CA THR A 878 -9.31 4.72 19.29
C THR A 878 -10.41 4.75 18.25
N ARG A 879 -10.22 4.08 17.12
CA ARG A 879 -11.26 3.93 16.11
C ARG A 879 -11.77 2.51 16.09
N GLN A 880 -13.07 2.34 16.22
CA GLN A 880 -13.71 1.04 16.23
C GLN A 880 -15.02 1.08 15.43
N GLY A 881 -15.19 0.16 14.48
CA GLY A 881 -16.45 0.00 13.74
C GLY A 881 -16.94 1.25 12.98
N GLY A 882 -15.99 2.11 12.53
CA GLY A 882 -16.33 3.34 11.79
C GLY A 882 -16.61 4.57 12.67
N ILE A 883 -16.48 4.47 14.01
CA ILE A 883 -16.62 5.60 14.93
C ILE A 883 -15.29 5.90 15.62
N ASP A 884 -15.06 7.16 15.97
CA ASP A 884 -13.91 7.61 16.73
C ASP A 884 -14.28 7.66 18.23
N ILE A 885 -13.52 6.95 19.06
CA ILE A 885 -13.75 6.88 20.50
C ILE A 885 -12.62 7.65 21.19
N VAL A 886 -12.98 8.65 21.97
CA VAL A 886 -12.05 9.55 22.64
C VAL A 886 -12.15 9.42 24.15
N TYR A 887 -11.02 9.14 24.80
CA TYR A 887 -10.86 9.27 26.25
C TYR A 887 -10.11 10.57 26.55
N THR A 888 -10.68 11.48 27.32
CA THR A 888 -10.08 12.81 27.59
C THR A 888 -8.87 12.70 28.52
N LYS A 889 -8.05 13.76 28.61
CA LYS A 889 -6.93 13.84 29.56
C LYS A 889 -7.46 14.04 30.98
N GLU A 890 -6.66 13.71 32.02
CA GLU A 890 -7.02 13.80 33.43
C GLU A 890 -7.50 15.19 33.90
N ALA A 891 -7.15 16.25 33.16
CA ALA A 891 -7.60 17.64 33.44
C ALA A 891 -8.60 18.19 32.42
N GLU A 892 -9.09 17.39 31.48
CA GLU A 892 -10.01 17.78 30.43
C GLU A 892 -11.31 16.96 30.54
N THR A 893 -12.46 17.66 30.64
CA THR A 893 -13.76 16.99 30.65
C THR A 893 -14.24 16.66 29.25
N ALA A 894 -15.14 15.66 29.11
CA ALA A 894 -15.80 15.35 27.86
C ALA A 894 -16.49 16.58 27.26
N ASP A 895 -17.17 17.38 28.10
CA ASP A 895 -17.84 18.61 27.70
C ASP A 895 -16.88 19.61 27.03
N LEU A 896 -15.71 19.84 27.63
CA LEU A 896 -14.72 20.79 27.11
C LEU A 896 -14.13 20.29 25.79
N TYR A 897 -13.95 18.98 25.65
CA TYR A 897 -13.49 18.38 24.40
C TYR A 897 -14.54 18.50 23.30
N ILE A 898 -15.81 18.18 23.60
CA ILE A 898 -16.94 18.26 22.68
C ILE A 898 -17.13 19.71 22.22
N GLU A 899 -17.06 20.69 23.11
CA GLU A 899 -17.16 22.12 22.78
C GLU A 899 -16.09 22.55 21.78
N LYS A 900 -14.81 22.25 22.04
CA LYS A 900 -13.69 22.61 21.14
C LYS A 900 -13.82 21.94 19.77
N THR A 901 -14.21 20.66 19.77
CA THR A 901 -14.33 19.89 18.54
C THR A 901 -15.54 20.34 17.72
N ALA A 902 -16.68 20.58 18.37
CA ALA A 902 -17.88 21.14 17.75
C ALA A 902 -17.60 22.50 17.10
N HIS A 903 -16.91 23.39 17.81
CA HIS A 903 -16.54 24.71 17.28
C HIS A 903 -15.61 24.62 16.04
N SER A 904 -14.64 23.70 16.08
CA SER A 904 -13.73 23.48 14.95
C SER A 904 -14.41 22.89 13.71
N LEU A 905 -15.25 21.88 13.90
CA LEU A 905 -15.90 21.16 12.82
C LEU A 905 -17.09 21.95 12.22
N SER A 906 -17.82 22.70 13.02
CA SER A 906 -19.00 23.47 12.56
C SER A 906 -18.69 24.56 11.52
N GLN A 907 -17.40 24.96 11.42
CA GLN A 907 -16.98 25.93 10.40
C GLN A 907 -17.03 25.38 8.97
N LYS A 908 -16.92 24.07 8.80
CA LYS A 908 -16.81 23.43 7.48
C LYS A 908 -17.84 22.31 7.25
N HIS A 909 -18.45 21.80 8.33
CA HIS A 909 -19.29 20.61 8.31
C HIS A 909 -20.58 20.85 9.12
N ARG A 910 -21.55 19.97 8.95
CA ARG A 910 -22.70 19.91 9.85
C ARG A 910 -22.36 19.06 11.06
N VAL A 911 -22.49 19.64 12.26
CA VAL A 911 -22.11 18.97 13.51
C VAL A 911 -23.32 18.85 14.41
N TYR A 912 -23.60 17.64 14.85
CA TYR A 912 -24.62 17.32 15.83
C TYR A 912 -23.93 16.90 17.13
N VAL A 913 -24.46 17.31 18.28
CA VAL A 913 -23.92 16.95 19.60
C VAL A 913 -25.01 16.32 20.43
N ALA A 914 -24.77 15.07 20.87
CA ALA A 914 -25.68 14.27 21.66
C ALA A 914 -25.25 14.28 23.14
N THR A 915 -26.01 15.02 23.98
CA THR A 915 -25.83 15.09 25.43
C THR A 915 -27.17 15.32 26.13
N SER A 916 -27.29 14.92 27.41
CA SER A 916 -28.43 15.23 28.27
C SER A 916 -28.17 16.38 29.22
N ASP A 917 -26.94 16.95 29.32
CA ASP A 917 -26.63 18.06 30.19
C ASP A 917 -27.22 19.38 29.64
N ALA A 918 -27.98 20.06 30.50
CA ALA A 918 -28.65 21.32 30.15
C ALA A 918 -27.71 22.52 29.98
N ILE A 919 -26.57 22.53 30.66
CA ILE A 919 -25.57 23.61 30.63
C ILE A 919 -24.75 23.51 29.35
N GLU A 920 -24.31 22.31 28.99
CA GLU A 920 -23.60 22.00 27.76
C GLU A 920 -24.42 22.37 26.51
N GLN A 921 -25.75 22.21 26.60
CA GLN A 921 -26.66 22.53 25.50
C GLN A 921 -26.63 24.01 25.09
N VAL A 922 -26.41 24.93 26.03
CA VAL A 922 -26.32 26.38 25.76
C VAL A 922 -24.99 26.74 25.09
N ILE A 923 -23.91 26.05 25.46
CA ILE A 923 -22.56 26.26 24.92
C ILE A 923 -22.49 25.76 23.47
N ILE A 924 -23.09 24.64 23.17
CA ILE A 924 -23.16 24.04 21.85
C ILE A 924 -23.87 24.95 20.84
N TYR A 925 -24.91 25.65 21.26
CA TYR A 925 -25.62 26.63 20.43
C TYR A 925 -24.71 27.82 20.03
N GLY A 926 -23.83 28.23 20.93
CA GLY A 926 -22.82 29.27 20.68
C GLY A 926 -21.71 28.83 19.72
N ALA A 927 -21.44 27.53 19.64
CA ALA A 927 -20.42 26.93 18.76
C ALA A 927 -20.94 26.65 17.34
N GLY A 928 -22.21 26.87 17.04
CA GLY A 928 -22.80 26.66 15.69
C GLY A 928 -23.13 25.19 15.36
N ALA A 929 -23.20 24.31 16.36
CA ALA A 929 -23.57 22.91 16.21
C ALA A 929 -25.06 22.68 16.55
N TYR A 930 -25.61 21.60 16.00
CA TYR A 930 -27.00 21.18 16.26
C TYR A 930 -27.07 20.28 17.49
N ARG A 931 -28.06 20.51 18.31
CA ARG A 931 -28.30 19.73 19.53
C ARG A 931 -29.09 18.47 19.26
N LEU A 932 -28.71 17.35 19.86
CA LEU A 932 -29.47 16.13 19.95
C LEU A 932 -29.55 15.70 21.41
N SER A 933 -30.77 15.51 21.99
CA SER A 933 -30.86 14.98 23.35
C SER A 933 -30.54 13.49 23.39
N ALA A 934 -30.13 12.95 24.53
CA ALA A 934 -29.89 11.52 24.68
C ALA A 934 -31.11 10.67 24.28
N ARG A 935 -32.32 11.17 24.56
CA ARG A 935 -33.57 10.55 24.11
C ARG A 935 -33.77 10.70 22.60
N GLY A 936 -33.49 11.88 22.03
CA GLY A 936 -33.58 12.12 20.61
C GLY A 936 -32.60 11.24 19.81
N LEU A 937 -31.39 11.05 20.32
CA LEU A 937 -30.41 10.11 19.73
C LEU A 937 -30.96 8.68 19.71
N LEU A 938 -31.55 8.21 20.79
CA LEU A 938 -32.14 6.88 20.86
C LEU A 938 -33.30 6.72 19.86
N GLU A 939 -34.17 7.73 19.78
CA GLU A 939 -35.29 7.76 18.83
C GLU A 939 -34.80 7.78 17.37
N GLU A 940 -33.73 8.53 17.08
CA GLU A 940 -33.13 8.58 15.74
C GLU A 940 -32.46 7.25 15.35
N ILE A 941 -31.73 6.61 16.28
CA ILE A 941 -31.16 5.28 16.07
C ILE A 941 -32.26 4.25 15.78
N LEU A 942 -33.35 4.27 16.56
CA LEU A 942 -34.47 3.37 16.35
C LEU A 942 -35.20 3.65 15.03
N ALA A 943 -35.36 4.92 14.66
CA ALA A 943 -35.96 5.33 13.40
C ALA A 943 -35.07 4.97 12.20
N ALA A 944 -33.74 5.09 12.33
CA ALA A 944 -32.79 4.67 11.30
C ALA A 944 -32.86 3.15 11.08
N LYS A 945 -32.88 2.38 12.16
CA LYS A 945 -33.09 0.93 12.12
C LYS A 945 -34.46 0.54 11.52
N GLU A 946 -35.51 1.31 11.75
CA GLU A 946 -36.83 1.04 11.21
C GLU A 946 -36.99 1.45 9.73
N ARG A 947 -36.36 2.56 9.29
CA ARG A 947 -36.24 2.92 7.86
C ARG A 947 -35.56 1.82 7.06
N MET A 948 -34.46 1.35 7.57
CA MET A 948 -33.75 0.22 7.00
C MET A 948 -34.65 -1.01 6.88
N ARG A 949 -35.51 -1.28 7.88
CA ARG A 949 -36.50 -2.33 7.84
C ARG A 949 -37.56 -2.17 6.75
N GLN A 950 -38.04 -0.95 6.56
CA GLN A 950 -39.14 -0.67 5.60
C GLN A 950 -38.63 -0.73 4.16
N GLU A 951 -37.37 -0.35 3.89
CA GLU A 951 -36.73 -0.53 2.60
C GLU A 951 -36.62 -2.01 2.21
N TYR A 952 -36.43 -2.91 3.19
CA TYR A 952 -36.46 -4.36 2.98
C TYR A 952 -37.88 -4.96 2.75
N GLN A 953 -38.96 -4.21 3.00
CA GLN A 953 -40.32 -4.69 2.81
C GLN A 953 -40.98 -4.23 1.50
N THR A 954 -40.34 -3.31 0.77
CA THR A 954 -40.86 -2.68 -0.44
C THR A 954 -40.24 -3.17 -1.74
N ASP A 955 -39.19 -3.99 -1.69
CA ASP A 955 -38.60 -4.76 -2.78
C ASP A 955 -38.96 -6.25 -2.66
#